data_03723e0950f93bd9e47f2e7edc3d1295
#
_entry.id   03723e0950f93bd9e47f2e7edc3d1295
#
_cell.length_a   1.000
_cell.length_b   1.000
_cell.length_c   1.000
_cell.angle_alpha   90.00
_cell.angle_beta   90.00
_cell.angle_gamma   90.00
#
_symmetry.space_group_name_H-M   'P 1'
#
loop_
_entity.id
_entity.type
_entity.pdbx_description
1 polymer ?
#
loop_
_entity_poly.entity_id
_entity_poly.type
_entity_poly.pdbx_seq_one_letter_code
_entity_poly.pdbx_strand_id
1 'polypeptide(L)'
;DADPRLMGSYTLEDGTPVKPSFQLLQDQVKDYTPEWAADITGIAAETIRELAHEMGITARDQKIELPIAWTDAWGNDHDNVTGPPVAFHAMRGLAAHSNGFQTIRALGILMTILGTIDRPGGFRHRAPFPRPIPPCAKGPTGPEAVQPDTPLDGMPLGWPGQPEDLFVDDDGGPVRLDKAFSWEHPLSVHGLMHNVITNAWRGDPYPIDTLFLFMANMAWNSSMNTSEVRKMLVDKNPDGEYKIPFIVVADAYQSETVQFADLILPDTTYLERHDVMSMLDRPISEFEGPVDSVRTPILPPKGESKPFQEVIIELGSRLGLPAFVNKKGERKYKDYPDFIINYETEPGSGIGFLAGWRGKGGEKFMAGEPNPRQWEMYAKNNNHYRHDLPRSYQYMRNWNEGYLQWAEHHRLIKQSRPVLCHLYSEVLQKFCLAAEGKREGRQPPDHLRGRIKDHFNPLPFYSEPLEQQLIDTREYPLNAITQRPMAMYHSWDSQNAWLRQIHGYNTLFMHPSVGSDGGFADGDWVWAESPTGKIRCLASFSESVEPGTVWTWNAIGKSSGAWGLSENAPESQKGFLLNHLIREELPSHDAGDHLSNSDPVTGQAAWYDLRVKVSKADAPDDIGESSPQFPAMKPLPGMNVFTAKVRKFFAGNGEAK
;
A
#
# COMPACT_ATOMS: atom_id res chain seq x y z
N ASP A 1 11.50 -36.13 -21.43
CA ASP A 1 11.14 -35.86 -20.05
C ASP A 1 12.27 -35.06 -19.39
N ALA A 2 11.94 -33.86 -18.91
CA ALA A 2 12.89 -33.08 -18.13
C ALA A 2 13.15 -33.82 -16.80
N ASP A 3 14.42 -34.04 -16.48
CA ASP A 3 14.88 -34.45 -15.16
C ASP A 3 15.36 -33.20 -14.42
N PRO A 4 14.47 -32.51 -13.68
CA PRO A 4 14.81 -31.21 -13.09
C PRO A 4 15.90 -31.41 -12.02
N ARG A 5 16.97 -30.66 -12.16
CA ARG A 5 18.08 -30.61 -11.20
C ARG A 5 17.95 -29.37 -10.33
N LEU A 6 18.11 -29.52 -9.04
CA LEU A 6 18.15 -28.40 -8.09
C LEU A 6 19.55 -27.78 -7.99
N MET A 7 20.58 -28.60 -8.18
CA MET A 7 21.97 -28.26 -7.94
C MET A 7 22.85 -28.55 -9.15
N GLY A 8 23.99 -27.88 -9.22
CA GLY A 8 25.03 -28.14 -10.20
C GLY A 8 25.28 -26.98 -11.17
N SER A 9 26.31 -27.15 -11.99
CA SER A 9 26.64 -26.24 -13.09
C SER A 9 26.64 -27.04 -14.39
N TYR A 10 26.02 -26.53 -15.41
CA TYR A 10 25.81 -27.20 -16.69
C TYR A 10 26.24 -26.28 -17.83
N THR A 11 26.43 -26.83 -18.98
CA THR A 11 26.76 -26.10 -20.20
C THR A 11 25.76 -26.49 -21.28
N LEU A 12 25.15 -25.52 -21.92
CA LEU A 12 24.26 -25.74 -23.05
C LEU A 12 25.07 -26.14 -24.29
N GLU A 13 24.38 -26.62 -25.35
CA GLU A 13 25.02 -27.06 -26.60
C GLU A 13 25.82 -25.96 -27.31
N ASP A 14 25.40 -24.70 -27.13
CA ASP A 14 26.10 -23.51 -27.64
C ASP A 14 27.28 -23.06 -26.78
N GLY A 15 27.60 -23.78 -25.69
CA GLY A 15 28.68 -23.46 -24.78
C GLY A 15 28.28 -22.50 -23.63
N THR A 16 27.03 -22.06 -23.55
CA THR A 16 26.56 -21.16 -22.49
C THR A 16 26.52 -21.87 -21.14
N PRO A 17 27.18 -21.34 -20.09
CA PRO A 17 27.12 -21.91 -18.76
C PRO A 17 25.77 -21.55 -18.09
N VAL A 18 25.13 -22.53 -17.47
CA VAL A 18 23.85 -22.39 -16.80
C VAL A 18 23.83 -23.10 -15.46
N LYS A 19 22.99 -22.59 -14.52
CA LYS A 19 22.77 -23.20 -13.22
C LYS A 19 21.28 -23.20 -12.89
N PRO A 20 20.79 -24.21 -12.15
CA PRO A 20 19.44 -24.18 -11.60
C PRO A 20 19.23 -22.98 -10.64
N SER A 21 17.99 -22.48 -10.57
CA SER A 21 17.65 -21.34 -9.71
C SER A 21 18.02 -21.55 -8.24
N PHE A 22 17.91 -22.79 -7.74
CA PHE A 22 18.27 -23.09 -6.36
C PHE A 22 19.79 -23.04 -6.14
N GLN A 23 20.59 -23.49 -7.11
CA GLN A 23 22.06 -23.33 -7.06
C GLN A 23 22.44 -21.84 -7.08
N LEU A 24 21.79 -21.05 -7.94
CA LEU A 24 22.03 -19.60 -7.99
C LEU A 24 21.67 -18.93 -6.65
N LEU A 25 20.58 -19.34 -6.02
CA LEU A 25 20.20 -18.85 -4.68
C LEU A 25 21.27 -19.20 -3.64
N GLN A 26 21.77 -20.44 -3.63
CA GLN A 26 22.83 -20.85 -2.70
C GLN A 26 24.13 -20.05 -2.93
N ASP A 27 24.49 -19.84 -4.19
CA ASP A 27 25.67 -19.03 -4.54
C ASP A 27 25.51 -17.57 -4.06
N GLN A 28 24.27 -17.03 -4.14
CA GLN A 28 23.92 -15.67 -3.73
C GLN A 28 23.99 -15.48 -2.22
N VAL A 29 23.45 -16.43 -1.45
CA VAL A 29 23.31 -16.27 0.01
C VAL A 29 24.50 -16.81 0.82
N LYS A 30 25.50 -17.38 0.20
CA LYS A 30 26.64 -18.02 0.88
C LYS A 30 27.38 -17.07 1.85
N ASP A 31 27.41 -15.78 1.51
CA ASP A 31 28.11 -14.75 2.27
C ASP A 31 27.19 -14.10 3.35
N TYR A 32 25.91 -14.42 3.36
CA TYR A 32 24.93 -13.96 4.36
C TYR A 32 24.93 -14.91 5.57
N THR A 33 26.05 -14.92 6.28
CA THR A 33 26.22 -15.80 7.45
C THR A 33 25.47 -15.27 8.68
N PRO A 34 25.21 -16.11 9.68
CA PRO A 34 24.67 -15.64 10.96
C PRO A 34 25.52 -14.56 11.64
N GLU A 35 26.86 -14.59 11.48
CA GLU A 35 27.77 -13.57 11.97
C GLU A 35 27.53 -12.23 11.28
N TRP A 36 27.49 -12.23 9.95
CA TRP A 36 27.15 -11.06 9.15
C TRP A 36 25.77 -10.49 9.55
N ALA A 37 24.78 -11.37 9.74
CA ALA A 37 23.44 -10.94 10.16
C ALA A 37 23.45 -10.35 11.59
N ALA A 38 24.27 -10.89 12.50
CA ALA A 38 24.42 -10.39 13.86
C ALA A 38 24.97 -8.95 13.90
N ASP A 39 25.93 -8.63 13.03
CA ASP A 39 26.50 -7.29 12.91
C ASP A 39 25.44 -6.25 12.46
N ILE A 40 24.46 -6.65 11.67
CA ILE A 40 23.40 -5.76 11.18
C ILE A 40 22.24 -5.66 12.16
N THR A 41 21.82 -6.80 12.73
CA THR A 41 20.57 -6.89 13.51
C THR A 41 20.77 -6.71 15.02
N GLY A 42 22.01 -6.87 15.51
CA GLY A 42 22.29 -6.95 16.94
C GLY A 42 21.87 -8.29 17.59
N ILE A 43 21.32 -9.23 16.83
CA ILE A 43 20.92 -10.55 17.33
C ILE A 43 22.12 -11.48 17.29
N ALA A 44 22.42 -12.17 18.40
CA ALA A 44 23.53 -13.08 18.45
C ALA A 44 23.48 -14.16 17.36
N ALA A 45 24.61 -14.40 16.70
CA ALA A 45 24.70 -15.39 15.60
C ALA A 45 24.22 -16.78 16.00
N GLU A 46 24.48 -17.19 17.27
CA GLU A 46 24.01 -18.47 17.78
C GLU A 46 22.49 -18.54 17.88
N THR A 47 21.83 -17.48 18.33
CA THR A 47 20.36 -17.38 18.38
C THR A 47 19.77 -17.52 16.98
N ILE A 48 20.41 -16.91 15.97
CA ILE A 48 19.98 -17.04 14.56
C ILE A 48 20.09 -18.49 14.09
N ARG A 49 21.20 -19.18 14.43
CA ARG A 49 21.40 -20.60 14.08
C ARG A 49 20.39 -21.52 14.79
N GLU A 50 20.20 -21.33 16.08
CA GLU A 50 19.26 -22.12 16.87
C GLU A 50 17.84 -21.97 16.32
N LEU A 51 17.39 -20.75 16.04
CA LEU A 51 16.06 -20.51 15.48
C LEU A 51 15.90 -21.14 14.08
N ALA A 52 16.90 -20.99 13.22
CA ALA A 52 16.87 -21.59 11.88
C ALA A 52 16.84 -23.12 11.95
N HIS A 53 17.59 -23.70 12.87
CA HIS A 53 17.63 -25.15 13.09
C HIS A 53 16.29 -25.67 13.64
N GLU A 54 15.72 -24.99 14.63
CA GLU A 54 14.43 -25.34 15.22
C GLU A 54 13.31 -25.26 14.18
N MET A 55 13.24 -24.20 13.40
CA MET A 55 12.27 -24.08 12.30
C MET A 55 12.44 -25.23 11.29
N GLY A 56 13.67 -25.53 10.92
CA GLY A 56 13.97 -26.59 9.94
C GLY A 56 13.56 -27.99 10.43
N ILE A 57 13.91 -28.35 11.65
CA ILE A 57 13.53 -29.63 12.28
C ILE A 57 12.01 -29.71 12.45
N THR A 58 11.38 -28.65 12.96
CA THR A 58 9.95 -28.59 13.17
C THR A 58 9.19 -28.78 11.86
N ALA A 59 9.61 -28.07 10.81
CA ALA A 59 8.97 -28.19 9.50
C ALA A 59 9.15 -29.56 8.85
N ARG A 60 10.31 -30.22 9.08
CA ARG A 60 10.61 -31.52 8.49
C ARG A 60 9.99 -32.67 9.25
N ASP A 61 10.08 -32.68 10.58
CA ASP A 61 9.85 -33.84 11.42
C ASP A 61 8.53 -33.78 12.21
N GLN A 62 7.97 -32.58 12.47
CA GLN A 62 6.77 -32.38 13.29
C GLN A 62 5.59 -31.95 12.44
N LYS A 63 5.07 -32.87 11.61
CA LYS A 63 3.94 -32.53 10.75
C LYS A 63 2.60 -32.62 11.49
N ILE A 64 1.75 -31.62 11.26
CA ILE A 64 0.34 -31.66 11.59
C ILE A 64 -0.35 -32.52 10.52
N GLU A 65 -1.13 -33.50 10.96
CA GLU A 65 -1.99 -34.30 10.09
C GLU A 65 -3.43 -34.11 10.52
N LEU A 66 -4.27 -33.68 9.58
CA LEU A 66 -5.70 -33.47 9.80
C LEU A 66 -6.47 -34.50 8.97
N PRO A 67 -7.46 -35.22 9.57
CA PRO A 67 -8.29 -36.19 8.86
C PRO A 67 -9.36 -35.49 8.00
N ILE A 68 -8.90 -34.77 7.00
CA ILE A 68 -9.72 -34.01 6.08
C ILE A 68 -9.48 -34.57 4.69
N ALA A 69 -10.47 -35.24 4.13
CA ALA A 69 -10.41 -35.69 2.76
C ALA A 69 -10.46 -34.49 1.80
N TRP A 70 -9.59 -34.49 0.80
CA TRP A 70 -9.52 -33.41 -0.19
C TRP A 70 -8.95 -33.93 -1.51
N THR A 71 -9.24 -33.22 -2.59
CA THR A 71 -8.66 -33.48 -3.91
C THR A 71 -7.68 -32.33 -4.21
N ASP A 72 -6.46 -32.66 -4.60
CA ASP A 72 -5.47 -31.66 -4.97
C ASP A 72 -5.74 -31.06 -6.36
N ALA A 73 -4.98 -30.04 -6.72
CA ALA A 73 -5.15 -29.34 -8.01
C ALA A 73 -4.78 -30.23 -9.23
N TRP A 74 -4.17 -31.39 -9.02
CA TRP A 74 -3.88 -32.37 -10.05
C TRP A 74 -4.94 -33.47 -10.18
N GLY A 75 -6.00 -33.40 -9.33
CA GLY A 75 -7.07 -34.39 -9.32
C GLY A 75 -6.77 -35.63 -8.51
N ASN A 76 -5.76 -35.65 -7.64
CA ASN A 76 -5.51 -36.77 -6.76
C ASN A 76 -6.30 -36.62 -5.47
N ASP A 77 -6.94 -37.70 -5.03
CA ASP A 77 -7.64 -37.74 -3.76
C ASP A 77 -6.69 -38.08 -2.61
N HIS A 78 -6.89 -37.39 -1.50
CA HIS A 78 -6.16 -37.58 -0.25
C HIS A 78 -7.14 -37.73 0.91
N ASP A 79 -6.90 -38.67 1.82
CA ASP A 79 -7.72 -38.86 3.01
C ASP A 79 -7.36 -37.85 4.12
N ASN A 80 -6.12 -37.40 4.13
CA ASN A 80 -5.58 -36.48 5.13
C ASN A 80 -4.91 -35.30 4.47
N VAL A 81 -4.89 -34.14 5.16
CA VAL A 81 -4.07 -33.00 4.79
C VAL A 81 -2.96 -32.82 5.82
N THR A 82 -1.73 -32.71 5.36
CA THR A 82 -0.55 -32.54 6.23
C THR A 82 0.12 -31.18 5.99
N GLY A 83 0.72 -30.63 7.03
CA GLY A 83 1.52 -29.41 6.93
C GLY A 83 2.54 -29.26 8.07
N PRO A 84 3.63 -28.54 7.83
CA PRO A 84 4.58 -28.23 8.87
C PRO A 84 4.04 -27.12 9.79
N PRO A 85 4.14 -27.27 11.13
CA PRO A 85 3.61 -26.28 12.07
C PRO A 85 4.56 -25.10 12.26
N VAL A 86 5.02 -24.51 11.18
CA VAL A 86 5.86 -23.30 11.19
C VAL A 86 5.12 -22.22 10.42
N ALA A 87 4.59 -21.25 11.14
CA ALA A 87 3.81 -20.16 10.57
C ALA A 87 4.54 -18.81 10.73
N PHE A 88 4.34 -17.94 9.78
CA PHE A 88 4.81 -16.57 9.82
C PHE A 88 3.63 -15.61 9.79
N HIS A 89 3.70 -14.58 10.61
CA HIS A 89 2.77 -13.47 10.53
C HIS A 89 3.52 -12.23 10.08
N ALA A 90 3.25 -11.79 8.88
CA ALA A 90 3.87 -10.61 8.30
C ALA A 90 2.80 -9.68 7.73
N MET A 91 2.95 -8.41 8.00
CA MET A 91 2.10 -7.36 7.49
C MET A 91 2.93 -6.31 6.73
N ARG A 92 2.29 -5.23 6.36
CA ARG A 92 2.86 -4.14 5.58
C ARG A 92 4.15 -3.55 6.17
N GLY A 93 4.40 -3.68 7.47
CA GLY A 93 5.59 -3.14 8.14
C GLY A 93 6.90 -3.56 7.47
N LEU A 94 7.08 -4.84 7.15
CA LEU A 94 8.27 -5.34 6.46
C LEU A 94 8.47 -4.75 5.05
N ALA A 95 7.39 -4.37 4.38
CA ALA A 95 7.46 -3.76 3.05
C ALA A 95 7.66 -2.24 3.09
N ALA A 96 7.48 -1.60 4.24
CA ALA A 96 7.53 -0.15 4.39
C ALA A 96 8.97 0.38 4.59
N HIS A 97 9.90 -0.18 3.85
CA HIS A 97 11.31 0.17 3.76
C HIS A 97 11.72 0.30 2.30
N SER A 98 12.74 1.06 2.02
CA SER A 98 13.29 1.18 0.66
C SER A 98 13.93 -0.13 0.14
N ASN A 99 14.18 -1.10 1.00
CA ASN A 99 14.58 -2.47 0.66
C ASN A 99 13.46 -3.50 0.90
N GLY A 100 12.22 -3.03 1.09
CA GLY A 100 11.10 -3.85 1.54
C GLY A 100 10.70 -4.97 0.58
N PHE A 101 10.80 -4.73 -0.72
CA PHE A 101 10.48 -5.74 -1.73
C PHE A 101 11.38 -6.98 -1.61
N GLN A 102 12.68 -6.80 -1.50
CA GLN A 102 13.63 -7.91 -1.37
C GLN A 102 13.50 -8.60 0.00
N THR A 103 13.17 -7.86 1.05
CA THR A 103 12.90 -8.41 2.39
C THR A 103 11.67 -9.35 2.36
N ILE A 104 10.57 -8.94 1.75
CA ILE A 104 9.38 -9.79 1.60
C ILE A 104 9.67 -11.01 0.71
N ARG A 105 10.47 -10.84 -0.35
CA ARG A 105 10.88 -11.98 -1.17
C ARG A 105 11.71 -12.98 -0.39
N ALA A 106 12.66 -12.53 0.41
CA ALA A 106 13.47 -13.41 1.26
C ALA A 106 12.60 -14.22 2.23
N LEU A 107 11.60 -13.57 2.85
CA LEU A 107 10.61 -14.26 3.69
C LEU A 107 9.80 -15.29 2.88
N GLY A 108 9.35 -14.95 1.68
CA GLY A 108 8.63 -15.87 0.80
C GLY A 108 9.46 -17.11 0.42
N ILE A 109 10.74 -16.93 0.17
CA ILE A 109 11.67 -18.03 -0.12
C ILE A 109 11.89 -18.91 1.12
N LEU A 110 12.06 -18.31 2.31
CA LEU A 110 12.15 -19.05 3.56
C LEU A 110 10.91 -19.93 3.78
N MET A 111 9.72 -19.38 3.59
CA MET A 111 8.46 -20.14 3.66
C MET A 111 8.38 -21.27 2.62
N THR A 112 8.92 -21.04 1.43
CA THR A 112 8.99 -22.06 0.37
C THR A 112 9.92 -23.21 0.78
N ILE A 113 11.11 -22.90 1.29
CA ILE A 113 12.09 -23.91 1.75
C ILE A 113 11.52 -24.75 2.90
N LEU A 114 10.79 -24.13 3.82
CA LEU A 114 10.15 -24.80 4.94
C LEU A 114 8.87 -25.57 4.53
N GLY A 115 8.37 -25.37 3.31
CA GLY A 115 7.16 -26.03 2.81
C GLY A 115 5.86 -25.58 3.51
N THR A 116 5.85 -24.36 4.05
CA THR A 116 4.74 -23.87 4.91
C THR A 116 3.63 -23.16 4.14
N ILE A 117 3.85 -22.83 2.87
CA ILE A 117 2.89 -22.07 2.07
C ILE A 117 1.65 -22.91 1.77
N ASP A 118 0.47 -22.35 2.10
CA ASP A 118 -0.85 -22.97 1.89
C ASP A 118 -1.01 -24.38 2.49
N ARG A 119 -0.34 -24.63 3.62
CA ARG A 119 -0.43 -25.88 4.38
C ARG A 119 -0.97 -25.65 5.80
N PRO A 120 -1.65 -26.64 6.40
CA PRO A 120 -2.05 -26.56 7.81
C PRO A 120 -0.89 -26.27 8.72
N GLY A 121 -1.06 -25.31 9.65
CA GLY A 121 -0.03 -24.87 10.56
C GLY A 121 1.01 -23.93 9.94
N GLY A 122 0.93 -23.68 8.63
CA GLY A 122 1.81 -22.81 7.88
C GLY A 122 1.18 -21.45 7.56
N PHE A 123 1.70 -20.82 6.52
CA PHE A 123 1.29 -19.48 6.07
C PHE A 123 0.37 -19.55 4.85
N ARG A 124 -0.76 -18.85 4.92
CA ARG A 124 -1.66 -18.69 3.78
C ARG A 124 -1.23 -17.49 2.94
N HIS A 125 -0.72 -17.73 1.75
CA HIS A 125 -0.18 -16.69 0.88
C HIS A 125 -1.26 -15.81 0.25
N ARG A 126 -2.43 -16.40 -0.06
CA ARG A 126 -3.60 -15.67 -0.55
C ARG A 126 -4.83 -16.07 0.24
N ALA A 127 -5.80 -15.15 0.25
CA ALA A 127 -7.13 -15.55 0.68
C ALA A 127 -7.60 -16.80 -0.09
N PRO A 128 -8.20 -17.75 0.58
CA PRO A 128 -8.50 -19.06 0.01
C PRO A 128 -9.53 -19.06 -1.13
N PHE A 129 -9.98 -17.94 -1.62
CA PHE A 129 -11.16 -17.91 -2.46
C PHE A 129 -10.96 -17.08 -3.71
N PRO A 130 -11.48 -17.54 -4.86
CA PRO A 130 -11.55 -16.69 -6.01
C PRO A 130 -12.28 -15.42 -5.60
N ARG A 131 -11.85 -14.30 -6.11
CA ARG A 131 -12.56 -13.04 -5.92
C ARG A 131 -13.97 -13.21 -6.43
N PRO A 132 -15.00 -12.98 -5.62
CA PRO A 132 -16.35 -12.90 -6.14
C PRO A 132 -16.48 -11.72 -7.12
N ILE A 133 -15.66 -10.68 -6.93
CA ILE A 133 -15.54 -9.58 -7.87
C ILE A 133 -14.58 -10.01 -8.97
N PRO A 134 -14.99 -9.97 -10.23
CA PRO A 134 -14.11 -10.29 -11.34
C PRO A 134 -12.91 -9.35 -11.35
N PRO A 135 -11.75 -9.80 -11.86
CA PRO A 135 -10.63 -8.90 -12.05
C PRO A 135 -11.09 -7.74 -12.93
N CYS A 136 -10.70 -6.53 -12.57
CA CYS A 136 -10.95 -5.38 -13.44
C CYS A 136 -10.40 -5.68 -14.83
N ALA A 137 -11.11 -5.21 -15.85
CA ALA A 137 -10.64 -5.31 -17.22
C ALA A 137 -9.21 -4.76 -17.28
N LYS A 138 -8.31 -5.52 -17.89
CA LYS A 138 -6.99 -4.99 -18.23
C LYS A 138 -7.19 -4.00 -19.36
N GLY A 139 -6.94 -2.74 -19.07
CA GLY A 139 -6.81 -1.75 -20.12
C GLY A 139 -5.60 -2.05 -21.02
N PRO A 140 -5.44 -1.32 -22.12
CA PRO A 140 -4.23 -1.37 -22.91
C PRO A 140 -3.01 -1.06 -22.00
N THR A 141 -1.90 -1.70 -22.26
CA THR A 141 -0.64 -1.47 -21.53
C THR A 141 0.24 -0.49 -22.31
N GLY A 142 1.13 0.20 -21.60
CA GLY A 142 2.06 1.14 -22.20
C GLY A 142 1.49 2.56 -22.40
N PRO A 143 2.22 3.45 -23.07
CA PRO A 143 1.85 4.87 -23.24
C PRO A 143 0.51 5.09 -23.93
N GLU A 144 0.11 4.17 -24.79
CA GLU A 144 -1.17 4.23 -25.50
C GLU A 144 -2.38 4.13 -24.56
N ALA A 145 -2.18 3.61 -23.36
CA ALA A 145 -3.24 3.52 -22.35
C ALA A 145 -3.56 4.86 -21.68
N VAL A 146 -2.66 5.83 -21.80
CA VAL A 146 -2.77 7.15 -21.16
C VAL A 146 -2.67 8.22 -22.23
N GLN A 147 -3.81 8.63 -22.76
CA GLN A 147 -3.88 9.73 -23.72
C GLN A 147 -4.44 10.97 -23.01
N PRO A 148 -3.84 12.16 -23.18
CA PRO A 148 -4.25 13.37 -22.46
C PRO A 148 -5.74 13.72 -22.60
N ASP A 149 -6.32 13.48 -23.77
CA ASP A 149 -7.69 13.86 -24.11
C ASP A 149 -8.66 12.68 -24.20
N THR A 150 -8.23 11.49 -23.77
CA THR A 150 -9.10 10.31 -23.79
C THR A 150 -9.36 9.80 -22.40
N PRO A 151 -10.60 9.40 -22.07
CA PRO A 151 -10.88 8.68 -20.82
C PRO A 151 -10.03 7.41 -20.76
N LEU A 152 -9.45 7.14 -19.61
CA LEU A 152 -8.79 5.86 -19.39
C LEU A 152 -9.82 4.75 -19.40
N ASP A 153 -9.71 3.82 -20.33
CA ASP A 153 -10.59 2.63 -20.40
C ASP A 153 -10.32 1.61 -19.26
N GLY A 154 -9.52 1.99 -18.32
CA GLY A 154 -9.15 1.21 -17.16
C GLY A 154 -7.66 1.31 -16.88
N MET A 155 -7.30 1.15 -15.63
CA MET A 155 -5.88 1.07 -15.24
C MET A 155 -5.44 -0.39 -15.35
N PRO A 156 -4.24 -0.65 -15.88
CA PRO A 156 -3.67 -1.99 -15.78
C PRO A 156 -3.49 -2.33 -14.29
N LEU A 157 -4.14 -3.37 -13.85
CA LEU A 157 -4.06 -3.87 -12.48
C LEU A 157 -3.04 -5.00 -12.33
N GLY A 158 -2.17 -5.17 -13.31
CA GLY A 158 -1.09 -6.15 -13.29
C GLY A 158 0.26 -5.47 -13.29
N TRP A 159 1.25 -6.16 -12.75
CA TRP A 159 2.63 -5.72 -12.89
C TRP A 159 3.07 -5.82 -14.36
N PRO A 160 3.86 -4.85 -14.83
CA PRO A 160 4.58 -5.00 -16.08
C PRO A 160 5.42 -6.27 -16.07
N GLY A 161 5.27 -7.08 -17.10
CA GLY A 161 6.06 -8.31 -17.26
C GLY A 161 7.42 -8.06 -17.93
N GLN A 162 7.61 -6.88 -18.47
CA GLN A 162 8.78 -6.47 -19.23
C GLN A 162 8.81 -4.94 -19.40
N PRO A 163 9.94 -4.35 -19.81
CA PRO A 163 10.10 -2.91 -20.03
C PRO A 163 9.08 -2.27 -21.00
N GLU A 164 8.63 -3.02 -22.00
CA GLU A 164 7.67 -2.55 -23.00
C GLU A 164 6.29 -2.27 -22.41
N ASP A 165 5.97 -2.87 -21.26
CA ASP A 165 4.69 -2.71 -20.57
C ASP A 165 4.64 -1.44 -19.68
N LEU A 166 5.73 -0.68 -19.60
CA LEU A 166 5.79 0.54 -18.79
C LEU A 166 4.97 1.68 -19.39
N PHE A 167 4.40 2.49 -18.51
CA PHE A 167 3.71 3.75 -18.83
C PHE A 167 4.72 4.90 -18.86
N VAL A 168 5.42 5.02 -19.96
CA VAL A 168 6.42 6.06 -20.19
C VAL A 168 6.24 6.63 -21.60
N ASP A 169 6.64 7.88 -21.77
CA ASP A 169 6.71 8.53 -23.07
C ASP A 169 7.85 7.98 -23.93
N ASP A 170 8.06 8.56 -25.10
CA ASP A 170 9.09 8.13 -26.06
C ASP A 170 10.52 8.34 -25.54
N ASP A 171 10.72 9.28 -24.63
CA ASP A 171 12.01 9.59 -23.99
C ASP A 171 12.23 8.76 -22.72
N GLY A 172 11.24 7.97 -22.31
CA GLY A 172 11.25 7.14 -21.10
C GLY A 172 10.81 7.88 -19.83
N GLY A 173 10.28 9.08 -19.95
CA GLY A 173 9.73 9.86 -18.84
C GLY A 173 8.38 9.31 -18.35
N PRO A 174 8.04 9.51 -17.05
CA PRO A 174 6.76 9.06 -16.51
C PRO A 174 5.59 9.86 -17.09
N VAL A 175 4.50 9.17 -17.43
CA VAL A 175 3.26 9.79 -17.94
C VAL A 175 2.15 9.86 -16.87
N ARG A 176 2.42 9.40 -15.67
CA ARG A 176 1.48 9.45 -14.53
C ARG A 176 2.00 10.41 -13.47
N LEU A 177 1.10 11.16 -12.85
CA LEU A 177 1.46 12.07 -11.75
C LEU A 177 2.08 11.35 -10.55
N ASP A 178 1.65 10.13 -10.28
CA ASP A 178 2.20 9.28 -9.22
C ASP A 178 3.47 8.52 -9.67
N LYS A 179 3.92 8.72 -10.90
CA LYS A 179 5.09 8.08 -11.53
C LYS A 179 5.12 6.55 -11.44
N ALA A 180 3.99 5.92 -11.13
CA ALA A 180 3.86 4.47 -11.09
C ALA A 180 4.01 3.86 -12.48
N PHE A 181 4.54 2.65 -12.54
CA PHE A 181 4.81 1.92 -13.78
C PHE A 181 5.72 2.67 -14.76
N SER A 182 6.58 3.51 -14.24
CA SER A 182 7.67 4.16 -14.99
C SER A 182 9.00 3.52 -14.66
N TRP A 183 10.09 4.00 -15.28
CA TRP A 183 11.44 3.55 -14.95
C TRP A 183 11.89 3.89 -13.52
N GLU A 184 11.25 4.88 -12.87
CA GLU A 184 11.52 5.19 -11.47
C GLU A 184 10.99 4.09 -10.54
N HIS A 185 9.79 3.52 -10.85
CA HIS A 185 9.12 2.48 -10.08
C HIS A 185 8.38 1.51 -11.00
N PRO A 186 9.12 0.63 -11.68
CA PRO A 186 8.56 -0.21 -12.74
C PRO A 186 7.45 -1.15 -12.28
N LEU A 187 7.57 -1.74 -11.11
CA LEU A 187 6.62 -2.72 -10.59
C LEU A 187 5.74 -2.14 -9.47
N SER A 188 5.33 -0.90 -9.62
CA SER A 188 4.51 -0.21 -8.61
C SER A 188 3.19 -0.95 -8.38
N VAL A 189 2.90 -1.27 -7.12
CA VAL A 189 1.69 -2.01 -6.73
C VAL A 189 0.57 -1.08 -6.32
N HIS A 190 0.90 0.05 -5.68
CA HIS A 190 -0.06 0.95 -5.06
C HIS A 190 0.00 2.39 -5.57
N GLY A 191 0.80 2.67 -6.57
CA GLY A 191 1.15 4.03 -6.93
C GLY A 191 1.89 4.75 -5.79
N LEU A 192 2.56 5.85 -6.11
CA LEU A 192 3.31 6.63 -5.13
C LEU A 192 2.45 7.77 -4.60
N MET A 193 1.37 7.43 -3.92
CA MET A 193 0.41 8.41 -3.40
C MET A 193 1.05 9.45 -2.48
N HIS A 194 2.12 9.08 -1.79
CA HIS A 194 2.84 9.99 -0.88
C HIS A 194 3.56 11.13 -1.63
N ASN A 195 3.88 10.97 -2.91
CA ASN A 195 4.52 12.00 -3.74
C ASN A 195 3.55 12.81 -4.62
N VAL A 196 2.27 12.45 -4.68
CA VAL A 196 1.30 13.09 -5.59
C VAL A 196 1.20 14.60 -5.38
N ILE A 197 1.19 15.06 -4.12
CA ILE A 197 1.10 16.49 -3.82
C ILE A 197 2.39 17.22 -4.23
N THR A 198 3.55 16.63 -3.96
CA THR A 198 4.85 17.18 -4.33
C THR A 198 5.00 17.28 -5.84
N ASN A 199 4.63 16.22 -6.55
CA ASN A 199 4.64 16.20 -8.01
C ASN A 199 3.66 17.23 -8.60
N ALA A 200 2.45 17.30 -8.08
CA ALA A 200 1.46 18.31 -8.48
C ALA A 200 1.94 19.74 -8.22
N TRP A 201 2.53 20.01 -7.06
CA TRP A 201 3.10 21.30 -6.70
C TRP A 201 4.25 21.71 -7.61
N ARG A 202 5.08 20.75 -8.02
CA ARG A 202 6.22 20.96 -8.93
C ARG A 202 5.78 21.06 -10.39
N GLY A 203 4.66 20.45 -10.74
CA GLY A 203 4.19 20.31 -12.12
C GLY A 203 4.96 19.20 -12.87
N ASP A 204 5.36 18.15 -12.18
CA ASP A 204 6.15 17.04 -12.70
C ASP A 204 5.34 15.71 -12.63
N PRO A 205 5.11 15.04 -13.73
CA PRO A 205 5.57 15.26 -15.11
C PRO A 205 4.77 16.35 -15.85
N TYR A 206 3.70 16.84 -15.28
CA TYR A 206 2.87 17.91 -15.86
C TYR A 206 2.11 18.66 -14.76
N PRO A 207 1.75 19.92 -14.97
CA PRO A 207 0.89 20.66 -14.05
C PRO A 207 -0.53 20.10 -14.08
N ILE A 208 -1.17 20.09 -12.91
CA ILE A 208 -2.59 19.74 -12.79
C ILE A 208 -3.45 20.99 -12.56
N ASP A 209 -4.70 20.93 -12.98
CA ASP A 209 -5.70 21.95 -12.69
C ASP A 209 -6.43 21.64 -11.37
N THR A 210 -6.81 20.41 -11.15
CA THR A 210 -7.62 19.99 -10.00
C THR A 210 -6.99 18.81 -9.26
N LEU A 211 -6.80 18.94 -7.96
CA LEU A 211 -6.45 17.86 -7.04
C LEU A 211 -7.71 17.40 -6.31
N PHE A 212 -8.14 16.16 -6.54
CA PHE A 212 -9.29 15.59 -5.85
C PHE A 212 -8.84 14.56 -4.80
N LEU A 213 -9.06 14.85 -3.54
CA LEU A 213 -8.71 13.98 -2.42
C LEU A 213 -9.97 13.34 -1.83
N PHE A 214 -9.96 12.03 -1.71
CA PHE A 214 -11.02 11.25 -1.08
C PHE A 214 -10.49 10.52 0.14
N MET A 215 -11.02 10.85 1.32
CA MET A 215 -10.70 10.19 2.59
C MET A 215 -9.19 10.05 2.85
N ALA A 216 -8.40 10.99 2.34
CA ALA A 216 -6.96 11.02 2.44
C ALA A 216 -6.52 12.24 3.24
N ASN A 217 -6.06 12.02 4.48
CA ASN A 217 -5.63 13.11 5.36
C ASN A 217 -4.16 13.46 5.11
N MET A 218 -3.88 13.98 3.90
CA MET A 218 -2.52 14.28 3.43
C MET A 218 -1.82 15.35 4.25
N ALA A 219 -2.57 16.29 4.82
CA ALA A 219 -2.02 17.33 5.68
C ALA A 219 -1.75 16.86 7.11
N TRP A 220 -1.87 15.57 7.42
CA TRP A 220 -1.60 15.03 8.74
C TRP A 220 -0.86 13.68 8.69
N ASN A 221 -1.53 12.58 8.38
CA ASN A 221 -0.97 11.24 8.56
C ASN A 221 -0.82 10.40 7.28
N SER A 222 -1.15 10.95 6.11
CA SER A 222 -1.14 10.19 4.85
C SER A 222 0.01 10.55 3.91
N SER A 223 0.88 11.48 4.33
CA SER A 223 2.09 11.88 3.58
C SER A 223 3.34 11.77 4.43
N MET A 224 4.48 11.68 3.77
CA MET A 224 5.79 11.93 4.36
C MET A 224 6.03 13.43 4.42
N ASN A 225 6.95 13.87 5.27
CA ASN A 225 7.30 15.29 5.44
C ASN A 225 6.08 16.23 5.45
N THR A 226 5.11 15.89 6.28
CA THR A 226 3.78 16.53 6.29
C THR A 226 3.86 18.05 6.44
N SER A 227 4.92 18.57 7.09
CA SER A 227 5.14 20.01 7.22
C SER A 227 5.33 20.69 5.87
N GLU A 228 6.11 20.10 4.97
CA GLU A 228 6.33 20.63 3.63
C GLU A 228 5.08 20.45 2.76
N VAL A 229 4.41 19.30 2.86
CA VAL A 229 3.13 19.07 2.15
C VAL A 229 2.10 20.16 2.48
N ARG A 230 2.00 20.55 3.75
CA ARG A 230 1.11 21.67 4.15
C ARG A 230 1.48 22.99 3.49
N LYS A 231 2.78 23.30 3.35
CA LYS A 231 3.24 24.47 2.63
C LYS A 231 2.91 24.41 1.14
N MET A 232 3.14 23.25 0.51
CA MET A 232 2.86 23.04 -0.91
C MET A 232 1.39 23.25 -1.26
N LEU A 233 0.47 22.82 -0.39
CA LEU A 233 -0.98 23.00 -0.58
C LEU A 233 -1.44 24.48 -0.61
N VAL A 234 -0.60 25.40 -0.17
CA VAL A 234 -0.91 26.85 -0.14
C VAL A 234 0.10 27.71 -0.89
N ASP A 235 1.08 27.10 -1.52
CA ASP A 235 2.13 27.81 -2.23
C ASP A 235 1.61 28.43 -3.54
N LYS A 236 2.25 29.54 -3.93
CA LYS A 236 1.82 30.34 -5.06
C LYS A 236 2.96 30.58 -6.03
N ASN A 237 2.60 30.71 -7.27
CA ASN A 237 3.45 31.19 -8.33
C ASN A 237 3.71 32.73 -8.18
N PRO A 238 4.71 33.27 -8.85
CA PRO A 238 5.01 34.73 -8.80
C PRO A 238 3.85 35.61 -9.25
N ASP A 239 2.94 35.13 -10.06
CA ASP A 239 1.74 35.84 -10.51
C ASP A 239 0.62 35.87 -9.44
N GLY A 240 0.81 35.17 -8.33
CA GLY A 240 -0.12 35.08 -7.21
C GLY A 240 -1.13 33.95 -7.28
N GLU A 241 -1.17 33.18 -8.35
CA GLU A 241 -2.01 31.99 -8.48
C GLU A 241 -1.40 30.82 -7.71
N TYR A 242 -2.24 29.91 -7.20
CA TYR A 242 -1.76 28.73 -6.48
C TYR A 242 -1.09 27.76 -7.46
N LYS A 243 -0.01 27.10 -7.02
CA LYS A 243 0.69 26.07 -7.80
C LYS A 243 -0.19 24.85 -8.04
N ILE A 244 -1.04 24.48 -7.07
CA ILE A 244 -2.13 23.52 -7.27
C ILE A 244 -3.41 24.35 -7.37
N PRO A 245 -3.98 24.58 -8.58
CA PRO A 245 -5.01 25.58 -8.81
C PRO A 245 -6.32 25.35 -8.07
N PHE A 246 -6.80 24.13 -7.94
CA PHE A 246 -8.07 23.82 -7.30
C PHE A 246 -8.00 22.52 -6.50
N ILE A 247 -8.46 22.55 -5.25
CA ILE A 247 -8.43 21.38 -4.37
C ILE A 247 -9.84 21.01 -3.94
N VAL A 248 -10.27 19.81 -4.28
CA VAL A 248 -11.53 19.21 -3.84
C VAL A 248 -11.24 18.14 -2.80
N VAL A 249 -11.91 18.20 -1.66
CA VAL A 249 -11.80 17.17 -0.62
C VAL A 249 -13.17 16.56 -0.34
N ALA A 250 -13.29 15.26 -0.51
CA ALA A 250 -14.44 14.48 -0.08
C ALA A 250 -14.04 13.70 1.18
N ASP A 251 -14.70 13.97 2.30
CA ASP A 251 -14.42 13.32 3.58
C ASP A 251 -15.69 13.19 4.41
N ALA A 252 -15.81 12.10 5.15
CA ALA A 252 -16.91 11.88 6.10
C ALA A 252 -16.73 12.69 7.40
N TYR A 253 -15.52 13.18 7.64
CA TYR A 253 -15.15 13.96 8.82
C TYR A 253 -14.36 15.20 8.42
N GLN A 254 -14.44 16.23 9.25
CA GLN A 254 -13.60 17.41 9.06
C GLN A 254 -12.18 17.10 9.56
N SER A 255 -11.34 16.58 8.65
CA SER A 255 -9.94 16.30 8.90
C SER A 255 -9.05 17.53 8.69
N GLU A 256 -7.77 17.42 9.04
CA GLU A 256 -6.79 18.49 8.84
C GLU A 256 -6.65 18.91 7.38
N THR A 257 -6.88 18.01 6.44
CA THR A 257 -6.78 18.28 5.00
C THR A 257 -7.94 19.14 4.49
N VAL A 258 -9.11 19.02 5.11
CA VAL A 258 -10.31 19.77 4.70
C VAL A 258 -10.09 21.28 4.73
N GLN A 259 -9.24 21.80 5.64
CA GLN A 259 -8.95 23.23 5.72
C GLN A 259 -8.24 23.80 4.47
N PHE A 260 -7.66 22.95 3.63
CA PHE A 260 -6.95 23.34 2.41
C PHE A 260 -7.84 23.26 1.16
N ALA A 261 -9.04 22.74 1.29
CA ALA A 261 -9.95 22.57 0.16
C ALA A 261 -10.56 23.87 -0.31
N ASP A 262 -10.72 24.01 -1.62
CA ASP A 262 -11.52 25.04 -2.26
C ASP A 262 -13.00 24.60 -2.34
N LEU A 263 -13.21 23.29 -2.48
CA LEU A 263 -14.54 22.66 -2.46
C LEU A 263 -14.53 21.46 -1.53
N ILE A 264 -15.47 21.42 -0.60
CA ILE A 264 -15.69 20.30 0.31
C ILE A 264 -16.94 19.56 -0.13
N LEU A 265 -16.80 18.25 -0.31
CA LEU A 265 -17.92 17.34 -0.58
C LEU A 265 -18.11 16.45 0.65
N PRO A 266 -19.13 16.71 1.49
CA PRO A 266 -19.39 15.86 2.65
C PRO A 266 -19.75 14.45 2.22
N ASP A 267 -18.93 13.47 2.64
CA ASP A 267 -19.21 12.06 2.42
C ASP A 267 -20.07 11.50 3.55
N THR A 268 -20.60 10.32 3.34
CA THR A 268 -21.37 9.56 4.31
C THR A 268 -20.49 8.69 5.19
N THR A 269 -20.93 8.45 6.42
CA THR A 269 -20.35 7.41 7.27
C THR A 269 -20.75 6.02 6.81
N TYR A 270 -20.10 5.00 7.37
CA TYR A 270 -20.44 3.60 7.09
C TYR A 270 -21.86 3.20 7.47
N LEU A 271 -22.51 3.93 8.36
CA LEU A 271 -23.89 3.67 8.79
C LEU A 271 -24.93 4.26 7.84
N GLU A 272 -24.53 5.12 6.93
CA GLU A 272 -25.39 5.94 6.09
C GLU A 272 -25.38 5.53 4.60
N ARG A 273 -24.58 4.52 4.22
CA ARG A 273 -24.44 4.13 2.82
C ARG A 273 -24.46 2.62 2.60
N HIS A 274 -24.84 2.25 1.38
CA HIS A 274 -24.58 0.90 0.87
C HIS A 274 -23.11 0.71 0.57
N ASP A 275 -22.60 -0.52 0.76
CA ASP A 275 -21.24 -0.86 0.40
C ASP A 275 -21.12 -2.36 0.12
N VAL A 276 -20.08 -2.74 -0.59
CA VAL A 276 -19.69 -4.14 -0.79
C VAL A 276 -18.44 -4.40 0.02
N MET A 277 -18.47 -5.39 0.87
CA MET A 277 -17.30 -5.87 1.58
C MET A 277 -16.68 -7.01 0.80
N SER A 278 -15.65 -6.69 0.06
CA SER A 278 -14.89 -7.69 -0.64
C SER A 278 -14.21 -8.63 0.34
N MET A 279 -14.22 -9.90 0.00
CA MET A 279 -13.51 -10.91 0.75
C MET A 279 -11.99 -10.82 0.67
N LEU A 280 -11.48 -9.87 -0.09
CA LEU A 280 -10.04 -9.66 -0.22
C LEU A 280 -9.35 -9.20 1.05
N ASP A 281 -10.10 -8.51 1.91
CA ASP A 281 -9.53 -7.88 3.10
C ASP A 281 -9.76 -8.68 4.37
N ARG A 282 -10.23 -9.94 4.24
CA ARG A 282 -10.73 -10.64 5.35
C ARG A 282 -10.45 -12.01 5.53
N PRO A 283 -9.25 -12.40 5.81
CA PRO A 283 -8.89 -13.78 5.97
C PRO A 283 -9.43 -14.46 7.22
N ILE A 284 -9.73 -13.74 8.25
CA ILE A 284 -10.05 -14.34 9.56
C ILE A 284 -11.46 -14.86 9.73
N SER A 285 -12.35 -14.61 8.79
CA SER A 285 -13.74 -15.07 8.86
C SER A 285 -14.05 -16.32 8.02
N GLU A 286 -13.01 -17.10 7.72
CA GLU A 286 -13.10 -18.18 6.74
C GLU A 286 -13.26 -19.59 7.34
N PHE A 287 -13.95 -19.72 8.44
CA PHE A 287 -14.14 -21.05 9.05
C PHE A 287 -14.86 -22.03 8.16
N GLU A 288 -15.83 -21.55 7.41
CA GLU A 288 -16.79 -22.40 6.73
C GLU A 288 -16.89 -22.13 5.23
N GLY A 289 -16.01 -21.32 4.71
CA GLY A 289 -15.98 -20.92 3.31
C GLY A 289 -16.04 -19.42 3.10
N PRO A 290 -15.82 -18.99 1.87
CA PRO A 290 -15.81 -17.58 1.52
C PRO A 290 -17.17 -16.95 1.66
N VAL A 291 -17.18 -15.73 2.14
CA VAL A 291 -18.38 -14.93 2.32
C VAL A 291 -18.27 -13.65 1.50
N ASP A 292 -19.26 -13.43 0.67
CA ASP A 292 -19.47 -12.18 -0.03
C ASP A 292 -20.46 -11.37 0.81
N SER A 293 -20.03 -10.23 1.33
CA SER A 293 -20.80 -9.46 2.31
C SER A 293 -21.15 -8.07 1.77
N VAL A 294 -22.32 -7.60 2.15
CA VAL A 294 -22.77 -6.26 1.84
C VAL A 294 -23.11 -5.50 3.13
N ARG A 295 -23.01 -4.21 3.07
CA ARG A 295 -23.51 -3.32 4.11
C ARG A 295 -24.66 -2.50 3.57
N THR A 296 -25.76 -2.50 4.28
CA THR A 296 -26.92 -1.65 3.99
C THR A 296 -26.96 -0.52 5.02
N PRO A 297 -27.39 0.68 4.63
CA PRO A 297 -27.49 1.79 5.56
C PRO A 297 -28.55 1.51 6.64
N ILE A 298 -28.25 1.90 7.86
CA ILE A 298 -29.18 1.86 9.00
C ILE A 298 -29.66 3.25 9.41
N LEU A 299 -29.03 4.29 8.88
CA LEU A 299 -29.40 5.70 9.05
C LEU A 299 -29.46 6.37 7.68
N PRO A 300 -30.32 7.36 7.49
CA PRO A 300 -30.26 8.19 6.30
C PRO A 300 -29.01 9.07 6.34
N PRO A 301 -28.48 9.48 5.19
CA PRO A 301 -27.40 10.46 5.12
C PRO A 301 -27.75 11.74 5.88
N LYS A 302 -26.80 12.26 6.64
CA LYS A 302 -27.00 13.45 7.46
C LYS A 302 -26.78 14.72 6.63
N GLY A 303 -27.74 15.62 6.65
CA GLY A 303 -27.66 16.89 5.90
C GLY A 303 -27.58 16.66 4.39
N GLU A 304 -26.62 17.28 3.75
CA GLU A 304 -26.38 17.18 2.30
C GLU A 304 -25.28 16.14 1.96
N SER A 305 -24.86 15.30 2.92
CA SER A 305 -23.85 14.28 2.67
C SER A 305 -24.32 13.26 1.63
N LYS A 306 -23.40 12.85 0.77
CA LYS A 306 -23.66 11.92 -0.33
C LYS A 306 -22.50 10.94 -0.43
N PRO A 307 -22.75 9.64 -0.62
CA PRO A 307 -21.66 8.69 -0.85
C PRO A 307 -20.75 9.13 -1.98
N PHE A 308 -19.44 9.11 -1.75
CA PHE A 308 -18.45 9.53 -2.75
C PHE A 308 -18.62 8.76 -4.07
N GLN A 309 -18.99 7.50 -4.01
CA GLN A 309 -19.26 6.67 -5.18
C GLN A 309 -20.39 7.25 -6.05
N GLU A 310 -21.41 7.83 -5.44
CA GLU A 310 -22.49 8.49 -6.18
C GLU A 310 -22.03 9.80 -6.81
N VAL A 311 -21.13 10.53 -6.15
CA VAL A 311 -20.49 11.71 -6.72
C VAL A 311 -19.71 11.34 -7.99
N ILE A 312 -18.94 10.26 -7.94
CA ILE A 312 -18.17 9.78 -9.11
C ILE A 312 -19.10 9.33 -10.23
N ILE A 313 -20.18 8.60 -9.94
CA ILE A 313 -21.18 8.19 -10.96
C ILE A 313 -21.81 9.42 -11.61
N GLU A 314 -22.15 10.43 -10.83
CA GLU A 314 -22.73 11.67 -11.35
C GLU A 314 -21.73 12.45 -12.21
N LEU A 315 -20.52 12.68 -11.73
CA LEU A 315 -19.47 13.37 -12.48
C LEU A 315 -19.12 12.63 -13.77
N GLY A 316 -18.90 11.31 -13.69
CA GLY A 316 -18.62 10.50 -14.86
C GLY A 316 -19.75 10.55 -15.91
N SER A 317 -20.99 10.57 -15.45
CA SER A 317 -22.16 10.69 -16.35
C SER A 317 -22.23 12.08 -17.01
N ARG A 318 -21.97 13.16 -16.25
CA ARG A 318 -21.97 14.54 -16.78
C ARG A 318 -20.84 14.80 -17.77
N LEU A 319 -19.69 14.18 -17.53
CA LEU A 319 -18.52 14.23 -18.41
C LEU A 319 -18.66 13.31 -19.63
N GLY A 320 -19.70 12.49 -19.67
CA GLY A 320 -19.92 11.56 -20.78
C GLY A 320 -18.92 10.41 -20.83
N LEU A 321 -18.31 10.04 -19.69
CA LEU A 321 -17.32 8.97 -19.67
C LEU A 321 -17.97 7.61 -20.02
N PRO A 322 -17.36 6.81 -20.91
CA PRO A 322 -17.97 5.58 -21.43
C PRO A 322 -18.40 4.56 -20.37
N ALA A 323 -17.71 4.53 -19.24
CA ALA A 323 -18.08 3.66 -18.11
C ALA A 323 -19.41 4.03 -17.45
N PHE A 324 -19.84 5.31 -17.55
CA PHE A 324 -20.99 5.88 -16.84
C PHE A 324 -22.15 6.28 -17.73
N VAL A 325 -21.96 6.28 -19.04
CA VAL A 325 -23.03 6.55 -20.00
C VAL A 325 -23.20 5.39 -20.98
N ASN A 326 -24.40 5.24 -21.51
CA ASN A 326 -24.69 4.29 -22.58
C ASN A 326 -24.27 4.87 -23.97
N LYS A 327 -24.43 4.08 -25.01
CA LYS A 327 -24.07 4.49 -26.39
C LYS A 327 -24.85 5.73 -26.91
N LYS A 328 -25.91 6.15 -26.20
CA LYS A 328 -26.69 7.36 -26.52
C LYS A 328 -26.26 8.56 -25.68
N GLY A 329 -25.26 8.41 -24.79
CA GLY A 329 -24.85 9.45 -23.85
C GLY A 329 -25.78 9.60 -22.65
N GLU A 330 -26.72 8.69 -22.43
CA GLU A 330 -27.61 8.71 -21.28
C GLU A 330 -26.94 8.05 -20.07
N ARG A 331 -27.20 8.56 -18.88
CA ARG A 331 -26.66 8.01 -17.60
C ARG A 331 -26.97 6.52 -17.47
N LYS A 332 -25.94 5.73 -17.20
CA LYS A 332 -26.02 4.26 -17.13
C LYS A 332 -26.51 3.75 -15.78
N TYR A 333 -26.08 4.38 -14.68
CA TYR A 333 -26.43 3.97 -13.32
C TYR A 333 -27.16 5.07 -12.57
N LYS A 334 -28.22 4.70 -11.88
CA LYS A 334 -29.04 5.63 -11.11
C LYS A 334 -28.32 6.16 -9.88
N ASP A 335 -27.77 5.25 -9.10
CA ASP A 335 -27.10 5.48 -7.82
C ASP A 335 -26.04 4.38 -7.59
N TYR A 336 -25.36 4.41 -6.46
CA TYR A 336 -24.32 3.42 -6.13
C TYR A 336 -24.87 2.00 -5.91
N PRO A 337 -25.99 1.77 -5.19
CA PRO A 337 -26.63 0.45 -5.15
C PRO A 337 -26.96 -0.12 -6.53
N ASP A 338 -27.45 0.70 -7.44
CA ASP A 338 -27.74 0.30 -8.82
C ASP A 338 -26.46 -0.05 -9.58
N PHE A 339 -25.39 0.72 -9.40
CA PHE A 339 -24.06 0.41 -9.94
C PHE A 339 -23.56 -0.95 -9.47
N ILE A 340 -23.66 -1.26 -8.20
CA ILE A 340 -23.22 -2.53 -7.62
C ILE A 340 -23.95 -3.72 -8.27
N ILE A 341 -25.25 -3.59 -8.54
CA ILE A 341 -26.04 -4.65 -9.18
C ILE A 341 -25.74 -4.78 -10.67
N ASN A 342 -25.67 -3.66 -11.36
CA ASN A 342 -25.66 -3.64 -12.83
C ASN A 342 -24.27 -3.54 -13.46
N TYR A 343 -23.24 -3.27 -12.65
CA TYR A 343 -21.87 -3.24 -13.17
C TYR A 343 -21.46 -4.59 -13.73
N GLU A 344 -20.88 -4.55 -14.90
CA GLU A 344 -20.23 -5.68 -15.54
C GLU A 344 -18.84 -5.26 -16.00
N THR A 345 -17.83 -6.10 -15.72
CA THR A 345 -16.45 -5.85 -16.15
C THR A 345 -16.37 -5.75 -17.67
N GLU A 346 -17.02 -6.70 -18.33
CA GLU A 346 -17.20 -6.70 -19.79
C GLU A 346 -18.70 -6.70 -20.06
N PRO A 347 -19.21 -5.74 -20.86
CA PRO A 347 -20.64 -5.67 -21.19
C PRO A 347 -21.16 -7.01 -21.73
N GLY A 348 -22.21 -7.54 -21.11
CA GLY A 348 -22.83 -8.81 -21.49
C GLY A 348 -22.15 -10.06 -20.90
N SER A 349 -21.06 -9.89 -20.13
CA SER A 349 -20.42 -11.04 -19.46
C SER A 349 -21.25 -11.62 -18.32
N GLY A 350 -22.17 -10.85 -17.76
CA GLY A 350 -22.94 -11.19 -16.58
C GLY A 350 -22.14 -11.21 -15.30
N ILE A 351 -20.91 -10.70 -15.31
CA ILE A 351 -20.01 -10.69 -14.15
C ILE A 351 -20.06 -9.31 -13.48
N GLY A 352 -20.55 -9.25 -12.26
CA GLY A 352 -20.73 -8.02 -11.49
C GLY A 352 -20.08 -8.03 -10.11
N PHE A 353 -20.27 -6.98 -9.33
CA PHE A 353 -19.68 -6.87 -7.98
C PHE A 353 -20.24 -7.87 -6.99
N LEU A 354 -21.56 -8.08 -7.00
CA LEU A 354 -22.22 -9.08 -6.16
C LEU A 354 -22.28 -10.39 -6.91
N ALA A 355 -21.62 -11.41 -6.40
CA ALA A 355 -21.46 -12.68 -7.05
C ALA A 355 -22.63 -13.64 -6.79
N GLY A 356 -23.26 -13.56 -5.62
CA GLY A 356 -24.40 -14.40 -5.25
C GLY A 356 -25.72 -13.92 -5.84
N TRP A 357 -26.65 -14.85 -6.08
CA TRP A 357 -28.01 -14.59 -6.55
C TRP A 357 -28.12 -13.75 -7.83
N ARG A 358 -27.20 -13.93 -8.74
CA ARG A 358 -27.32 -13.37 -10.10
C ARG A 358 -28.28 -14.18 -10.94
N GLY A 359 -28.55 -13.70 -12.14
CA GLY A 359 -29.62 -14.21 -12.98
C GLY A 359 -30.98 -13.62 -12.60
N LYS A 360 -31.92 -13.64 -13.53
CA LYS A 360 -33.23 -12.96 -13.41
C LYS A 360 -34.03 -13.40 -12.17
N GLY A 361 -33.90 -14.68 -11.78
CA GLY A 361 -34.54 -15.26 -10.59
C GLY A 361 -33.60 -15.44 -9.42
N GLY A 362 -32.33 -15.07 -9.53
CA GLY A 362 -31.32 -15.30 -8.51
C GLY A 362 -30.73 -16.71 -8.53
N GLU A 363 -30.83 -17.39 -9.64
CA GLU A 363 -30.45 -18.81 -9.82
C GLU A 363 -28.97 -19.02 -10.17
N LYS A 364 -28.23 -17.94 -10.43
CA LYS A 364 -26.83 -18.01 -10.85
C LYS A 364 -25.88 -17.47 -9.80
N PHE A 365 -24.62 -17.89 -9.91
CA PHE A 365 -23.54 -17.49 -9.06
C PHE A 365 -22.34 -17.07 -9.91
N MET A 366 -21.64 -16.00 -9.52
CA MET A 366 -20.49 -15.37 -10.15
C MET A 366 -20.70 -14.81 -11.56
N ALA A 367 -21.59 -15.37 -12.34
CA ALA A 367 -21.91 -14.90 -13.68
C ALA A 367 -23.42 -15.00 -13.94
N GLY A 368 -23.96 -14.13 -14.76
CA GLY A 368 -25.38 -14.09 -15.10
C GLY A 368 -25.91 -12.67 -15.17
N GLU A 369 -27.11 -12.54 -15.69
CA GLU A 369 -27.76 -11.24 -15.75
C GLU A 369 -27.86 -10.56 -14.38
N PRO A 370 -27.80 -9.22 -14.30
CA PRO A 370 -28.10 -8.50 -13.09
C PRO A 370 -29.48 -8.88 -12.51
N ASN A 371 -29.52 -9.14 -11.21
CA ASN A 371 -30.77 -9.43 -10.53
C ASN A 371 -31.22 -8.16 -9.75
N PRO A 372 -32.31 -7.50 -10.16
CA PRO A 372 -32.74 -6.23 -9.53
C PRO A 372 -33.13 -6.40 -8.04
N ARG A 373 -33.35 -7.62 -7.59
CA ARG A 373 -33.70 -7.94 -6.20
C ARG A 373 -32.51 -8.44 -5.38
N GLN A 374 -31.29 -8.32 -5.90
CA GLN A 374 -30.10 -8.90 -5.27
C GLN A 374 -29.85 -8.32 -3.87
N TRP A 375 -30.03 -7.02 -3.68
CA TRP A 375 -29.96 -6.38 -2.35
C TRP A 375 -30.93 -6.98 -1.32
N GLU A 376 -32.17 -7.22 -1.75
CA GLU A 376 -33.17 -7.86 -0.89
C GLU A 376 -32.79 -9.29 -0.49
N MET A 377 -32.15 -10.02 -1.40
CA MET A 377 -31.72 -11.39 -1.14
C MET A 377 -30.55 -11.40 -0.16
N TYR A 378 -29.56 -10.49 -0.32
CA TYR A 378 -28.51 -10.32 0.67
C TYR A 378 -29.08 -9.91 2.03
N ALA A 379 -29.96 -8.95 2.09
CA ALA A 379 -30.59 -8.49 3.35
C ALA A 379 -31.34 -9.62 4.07
N LYS A 380 -32.07 -10.46 3.34
CA LYS A 380 -32.77 -11.63 3.89
C LYS A 380 -31.82 -12.71 4.39
N ASN A 381 -30.61 -12.76 3.86
CA ASN A 381 -29.57 -13.71 4.27
C ASN A 381 -28.50 -13.03 5.17
N ASN A 382 -28.92 -12.14 6.06
CA ASN A 382 -28.04 -11.44 7.01
C ASN A 382 -26.89 -10.67 6.33
N ASN A 383 -27.15 -10.09 5.17
CA ASN A 383 -26.20 -9.31 4.38
C ASN A 383 -24.97 -10.08 3.90
N HIS A 384 -25.06 -11.37 3.72
CA HIS A 384 -23.96 -12.16 3.17
C HIS A 384 -24.46 -13.27 2.22
N TYR A 385 -23.55 -13.72 1.38
CA TYR A 385 -23.67 -14.92 0.56
C TYR A 385 -22.44 -15.79 0.81
N ARG A 386 -22.66 -17.04 1.21
CA ARG A 386 -21.59 -18.01 1.40
C ARG A 386 -21.38 -18.81 0.14
N HIS A 387 -20.13 -18.91 -0.27
CA HIS A 387 -19.74 -19.62 -1.47
C HIS A 387 -19.39 -21.07 -1.14
N ASP A 388 -19.88 -21.98 -1.95
CA ASP A 388 -19.39 -23.34 -1.97
C ASP A 388 -18.20 -23.44 -2.93
N LEU A 389 -17.02 -23.70 -2.40
CA LEU A 389 -15.83 -23.92 -3.19
C LEU A 389 -15.36 -25.36 -3.12
N PRO A 390 -14.83 -25.89 -4.24
CA PRO A 390 -14.16 -27.18 -4.22
C PRO A 390 -13.05 -27.19 -3.15
N ARG A 391 -12.94 -28.27 -2.40
CA ARG A 391 -11.93 -28.40 -1.34
C ARG A 391 -10.51 -28.23 -1.85
N SER A 392 -10.22 -28.61 -3.09
CA SER A 392 -8.92 -28.36 -3.73
C SER A 392 -8.51 -26.89 -3.72
N TYR A 393 -9.46 -25.95 -3.81
CA TYR A 393 -9.16 -24.52 -3.71
C TYR A 393 -8.77 -24.04 -2.30
N GLN A 394 -8.89 -24.86 -1.28
CA GLN A 394 -8.53 -24.48 0.09
C GLN A 394 -7.03 -24.59 0.36
N TYR A 395 -6.30 -25.44 -0.37
CA TYR A 395 -4.94 -25.85 -0.05
C TYR A 395 -3.88 -25.58 -1.11
N MET A 396 -4.24 -25.49 -2.38
CA MET A 396 -3.29 -25.34 -3.48
C MET A 396 -3.76 -24.25 -4.46
N ARG A 397 -3.30 -23.03 -4.25
CA ARG A 397 -3.91 -21.92 -4.92
C ARG A 397 -3.07 -21.08 -5.83
N ASN A 398 -1.78 -21.10 -5.66
CA ASN A 398 -0.87 -20.35 -6.50
C ASN A 398 -0.59 -21.13 -7.76
N TRP A 399 -1.29 -20.74 -8.80
CA TRP A 399 -1.29 -21.37 -10.10
C TRP A 399 -0.90 -20.35 -11.15
N ASN A 400 0.24 -20.57 -11.80
CA ASN A 400 0.63 -19.83 -12.99
C ASN A 400 0.32 -20.67 -14.24
N GLU A 401 -0.96 -20.78 -14.56
CA GLU A 401 -1.45 -21.64 -15.62
C GLU A 401 -0.86 -21.27 -16.98
N GLY A 402 -0.79 -19.99 -17.31
CA GLY A 402 -0.28 -19.54 -18.60
C GLY A 402 1.18 -19.92 -18.84
N TYR A 403 2.04 -19.75 -17.83
CA TYR A 403 3.45 -20.16 -17.92
C TYR A 403 3.58 -21.69 -18.04
N LEU A 404 2.79 -22.42 -17.27
CA LEU A 404 2.85 -23.87 -17.27
C LEU A 404 2.32 -24.48 -18.56
N GLN A 405 1.25 -23.94 -19.12
CA GLN A 405 0.74 -24.31 -20.43
C GLN A 405 1.77 -24.03 -21.55
N TRP A 406 2.46 -22.89 -21.47
CA TRP A 406 3.56 -22.58 -22.35
C TRP A 406 4.68 -23.63 -22.22
N ALA A 407 5.10 -23.96 -21.00
CA ALA A 407 6.15 -24.94 -20.74
C ALA A 407 5.76 -26.35 -21.21
N GLU A 408 4.49 -26.77 -21.05
CA GLU A 408 3.95 -28.01 -21.58
C GLU A 408 3.92 -28.01 -23.11
N HIS A 409 3.45 -26.92 -23.73
CA HIS A 409 3.45 -26.76 -25.18
C HIS A 409 4.85 -26.91 -25.78
N HIS A 410 5.85 -26.34 -25.14
CA HIS A 410 7.25 -26.43 -25.56
C HIS A 410 7.94 -27.71 -25.08
N ARG A 411 7.20 -28.66 -24.48
CA ARG A 411 7.70 -29.95 -23.99
C ARG A 411 8.81 -29.85 -22.94
N LEU A 412 8.89 -28.74 -22.22
CA LEU A 412 9.79 -28.58 -21.08
C LEU A 412 9.30 -29.37 -19.87
N ILE A 413 7.99 -29.56 -19.75
CA ILE A 413 7.33 -30.39 -18.76
C ILE A 413 6.32 -31.32 -19.45
N LYS A 414 6.02 -32.46 -18.85
CA LYS A 414 5.03 -33.42 -19.40
C LYS A 414 3.59 -32.95 -19.21
N GLN A 415 3.34 -32.29 -18.13
CA GLN A 415 2.01 -31.87 -17.71
C GLN A 415 2.13 -30.58 -16.87
N SER A 416 1.28 -29.62 -17.14
CA SER A 416 1.18 -28.42 -16.31
C SER A 416 0.71 -28.78 -14.90
N ARG A 417 1.37 -28.21 -13.92
CA ARG A 417 1.09 -28.43 -12.48
C ARG A 417 1.20 -27.12 -11.73
N PRO A 418 0.49 -26.95 -10.60
CA PRO A 418 0.61 -25.72 -9.81
C PRO A 418 2.04 -25.43 -9.41
N VAL A 419 2.43 -24.15 -9.55
CA VAL A 419 3.69 -23.60 -9.02
C VAL A 419 3.35 -22.64 -7.92
N LEU A 420 3.89 -22.87 -6.73
CA LEU A 420 3.60 -22.05 -5.55
C LEU A 420 4.46 -20.79 -5.51
N CYS A 421 5.72 -20.89 -5.89
CA CYS A 421 6.69 -19.82 -5.73
C CYS A 421 7.81 -19.92 -6.76
N HIS A 422 8.31 -18.78 -7.21
CA HIS A 422 9.50 -18.69 -8.05
C HIS A 422 10.70 -18.21 -7.22
N LEU A 423 11.80 -18.96 -7.23
CA LEU A 423 13.05 -18.56 -6.60
C LEU A 423 13.73 -17.44 -7.38
N TYR A 424 13.63 -17.47 -8.69
CA TYR A 424 14.27 -16.56 -9.62
C TYR A 424 13.20 -15.72 -10.35
N SER A 425 13.36 -14.41 -10.36
CA SER A 425 12.42 -13.50 -11.04
C SER A 425 12.93 -13.10 -12.43
N GLU A 426 12.37 -13.71 -13.46
CA GLU A 426 12.67 -13.36 -14.85
C GLU A 426 12.24 -11.92 -15.19
N VAL A 427 11.20 -11.41 -14.54
CA VAL A 427 10.77 -10.02 -14.73
C VAL A 427 11.86 -9.06 -14.30
N LEU A 428 12.41 -9.23 -13.10
CA LEU A 428 13.51 -8.39 -12.62
C LEU A 428 14.74 -8.50 -13.52
N GLN A 429 15.04 -9.71 -13.99
CA GLN A 429 16.15 -9.93 -14.94
C GLN A 429 15.97 -9.13 -16.24
N LYS A 430 14.76 -9.11 -16.80
CA LYS A 430 14.48 -8.35 -18.03
C LYS A 430 14.74 -6.85 -17.85
N PHE A 431 14.36 -6.28 -16.72
CA PHE A 431 14.65 -4.89 -16.38
C PHE A 431 16.14 -4.64 -16.17
N CYS A 432 16.83 -5.55 -15.46
CA CYS A 432 18.27 -5.47 -15.27
C CYS A 432 19.03 -5.53 -16.59
N LEU A 433 18.69 -6.48 -17.47
CA LEU A 433 19.30 -6.61 -18.81
C LEU A 433 19.07 -5.38 -19.69
N ALA A 434 17.89 -4.74 -19.59
CA ALA A 434 17.63 -3.48 -20.27
C ALA A 434 18.55 -2.36 -19.72
N ALA A 435 18.70 -2.27 -18.41
CA ALA A 435 19.61 -1.29 -17.79
C ALA A 435 21.09 -1.53 -18.13
N GLU A 436 21.48 -2.77 -18.35
CA GLU A 436 22.82 -3.15 -18.80
C GLU A 436 23.05 -2.96 -20.32
N GLY A 437 22.00 -2.65 -21.07
CA GLY A 437 22.08 -2.60 -22.55
C GLY A 437 22.24 -3.95 -23.23
N LYS A 438 21.90 -5.04 -22.54
CA LYS A 438 22.00 -6.43 -23.02
C LYS A 438 20.70 -6.98 -23.60
N ARG A 439 19.68 -6.15 -23.69
CA ARG A 439 18.37 -6.50 -24.22
C ARG A 439 17.95 -5.47 -25.27
N GLU A 440 17.38 -5.95 -26.37
CA GLU A 440 16.68 -5.08 -27.33
C GLU A 440 15.37 -4.54 -26.76
N GLY A 441 14.85 -3.46 -27.32
CA GLY A 441 13.63 -2.81 -26.90
C GLY A 441 13.85 -1.60 -26.00
N ARG A 442 12.86 -1.27 -25.16
CA ARG A 442 12.91 -0.09 -24.29
C ARG A 442 14.06 -0.15 -23.31
N GLN A 443 14.77 0.97 -23.20
CA GLN A 443 15.90 1.18 -22.30
C GLN A 443 15.57 2.26 -21.27
N PRO A 444 16.07 2.15 -20.03
CA PRO A 444 15.90 3.20 -19.06
C PRO A 444 16.72 4.46 -19.43
N PRO A 445 16.26 5.65 -19.01
CA PRO A 445 17.08 6.85 -19.02
C PRO A 445 18.41 6.61 -18.31
N ASP A 446 19.49 7.29 -18.78
CA ASP A 446 20.84 7.02 -18.29
C ASP A 446 20.99 7.21 -16.77
N HIS A 447 20.35 8.21 -16.19
CA HIS A 447 20.40 8.50 -14.76
C HIS A 447 19.74 7.40 -13.89
N LEU A 448 18.82 6.58 -14.44
CA LEU A 448 18.15 5.48 -13.72
C LEU A 448 18.82 4.12 -13.93
N ARG A 449 19.78 3.98 -14.87
CA ARG A 449 20.44 2.70 -15.16
C ARG A 449 21.14 2.09 -13.95
N GLY A 450 21.85 2.92 -13.18
CA GLY A 450 22.51 2.50 -11.94
C GLY A 450 21.50 1.94 -10.95
N ARG A 451 20.46 2.72 -10.63
CA ARG A 451 19.41 2.34 -9.69
C ARG A 451 18.75 1.00 -10.06
N ILE A 452 18.44 0.80 -11.34
CA ILE A 452 17.82 -0.46 -11.78
C ILE A 452 18.79 -1.63 -11.64
N LYS A 453 20.06 -1.50 -12.04
CA LYS A 453 21.06 -2.56 -11.87
C LYS A 453 21.26 -2.94 -10.41
N ASP A 454 21.26 -1.98 -9.52
CA ASP A 454 21.54 -2.19 -8.11
C ASP A 454 20.37 -2.85 -7.36
N HIS A 455 19.12 -2.63 -7.80
CA HIS A 455 17.93 -3.08 -7.06
C HIS A 455 17.11 -4.17 -7.74
N PHE A 456 17.31 -4.44 -9.04
CA PHE A 456 16.53 -5.42 -9.80
C PHE A 456 17.22 -6.79 -9.92
N ASN A 457 17.84 -7.23 -8.83
CA ASN A 457 18.41 -8.59 -8.81
C ASN A 457 17.29 -9.64 -8.89
N PRO A 458 17.38 -10.62 -9.81
CA PRO A 458 16.39 -11.69 -9.94
C PRO A 458 16.31 -12.63 -8.73
N LEU A 459 17.32 -12.62 -7.86
CA LEU A 459 17.35 -13.32 -6.57
C LEU A 459 17.24 -12.32 -5.43
N PRO A 460 16.70 -12.69 -4.24
CA PRO A 460 16.70 -11.82 -3.10
C PRO A 460 18.11 -11.51 -2.63
N PHE A 461 18.32 -10.29 -2.21
CA PHE A 461 19.60 -9.83 -1.67
C PHE A 461 19.35 -8.77 -0.60
N TYR A 462 20.34 -8.53 0.22
CA TYR A 462 20.31 -7.44 1.18
C TYR A 462 20.88 -6.16 0.58
N SER A 463 20.20 -5.07 0.81
CA SER A 463 20.71 -3.70 0.66
C SER A 463 20.35 -2.90 1.90
N GLU A 464 21.25 -2.04 2.33
CA GLU A 464 20.93 -1.07 3.38
C GLU A 464 19.82 -0.13 2.90
N PRO A 465 18.88 0.27 3.79
CA PRO A 465 17.84 1.24 3.46
C PRO A 465 18.44 2.54 2.87
N LEU A 466 17.83 3.08 1.81
CA LEU A 466 18.40 4.18 1.03
C LEU A 466 18.66 5.44 1.86
N GLU A 467 17.73 5.82 2.72
CA GLU A 467 17.92 6.99 3.58
C GLU A 467 19.09 6.79 4.55
N GLN A 468 19.27 5.58 5.08
CA GLN A 468 20.34 5.27 6.03
C GLN A 468 21.73 5.34 5.40
N GLN A 469 21.85 5.12 4.08
CA GLN A 469 23.10 5.32 3.36
C GLN A 469 23.51 6.80 3.23
N LEU A 470 22.58 7.72 3.45
CA LEU A 470 22.74 9.15 3.21
C LEU A 470 22.89 9.99 4.49
N ILE A 471 22.73 9.39 5.66
CA ILE A 471 22.76 10.05 6.96
C ILE A 471 23.85 9.47 7.85
N ASP A 472 24.32 10.25 8.83
CA ASP A 472 25.20 9.71 9.89
C ASP A 472 24.36 8.98 10.94
N THR A 473 24.37 7.66 10.88
CA THR A 473 23.62 6.81 11.83
C THR A 473 24.15 6.90 13.28
N ARG A 474 25.33 7.48 13.50
CA ARG A 474 25.84 7.76 14.85
C ARG A 474 25.24 9.04 15.41
N GLU A 475 24.89 10.01 14.55
CA GLU A 475 24.17 11.21 14.96
C GLU A 475 22.67 10.90 15.19
N TYR A 476 22.09 10.03 14.37
CA TYR A 476 20.69 9.59 14.48
C TYR A 476 20.63 8.09 14.78
N PRO A 477 20.93 7.67 16.04
CA PRO A 477 21.19 6.26 16.36
C PRO A 477 19.95 5.38 16.44
N LEU A 478 18.75 5.95 16.60
CA LEU A 478 17.54 5.20 16.88
C LEU A 478 16.68 5.01 15.64
N ASN A 479 16.25 3.79 15.36
CA ASN A 479 15.19 3.52 14.39
C ASN A 479 13.86 4.02 14.93
N ALA A 480 13.03 4.64 14.08
CA ALA A 480 11.74 5.15 14.51
C ALA A 480 10.60 4.57 13.67
N ILE A 481 9.68 3.88 14.34
CA ILE A 481 8.56 3.19 13.68
C ILE A 481 7.22 3.58 14.30
N THR A 482 6.13 3.28 13.59
CA THR A 482 4.78 3.50 14.10
C THR A 482 3.98 2.21 14.16
N GLN A 483 3.06 2.13 15.11
CA GLN A 483 2.08 1.06 15.22
C GLN A 483 0.66 1.63 15.13
N ARG A 484 -0.28 0.83 14.64
CA ARG A 484 -1.70 1.19 14.70
C ARG A 484 -2.26 0.88 16.08
N PRO A 485 -2.91 1.84 16.74
CA PRO A 485 -3.63 1.54 17.98
C PRO A 485 -4.80 0.61 17.67
N MET A 486 -4.99 -0.42 18.49
CA MET A 486 -6.06 -1.40 18.28
C MET A 486 -7.46 -0.77 18.36
N ALA A 487 -7.61 0.22 19.23
CA ALA A 487 -8.91 0.87 19.49
C ALA A 487 -9.24 2.02 18.52
N MET A 488 -8.32 2.40 17.61
CA MET A 488 -8.52 3.54 16.71
C MET A 488 -8.19 3.18 15.27
N TYR A 489 -8.97 3.70 14.33
CA TYR A 489 -8.77 3.53 12.90
C TYR A 489 -8.16 4.79 12.30
N HIS A 490 -6.83 4.79 12.16
CA HIS A 490 -6.09 5.92 11.62
C HIS A 490 -6.43 7.26 12.33
N SER A 491 -6.42 8.37 11.59
CA SER A 491 -6.75 9.69 12.13
C SER A 491 -8.25 9.93 12.33
N TRP A 492 -9.12 9.01 11.95
CA TRP A 492 -10.57 9.21 12.00
C TRP A 492 -11.14 9.04 13.39
N ASP A 493 -10.77 7.97 14.07
CA ASP A 493 -11.36 7.64 15.37
C ASP A 493 -10.84 8.51 16.50
N SER A 494 -9.81 9.31 16.31
CA SER A 494 -9.33 10.24 17.32
C SER A 494 -10.34 11.34 17.67
N GLN A 495 -11.41 11.53 16.87
CA GLN A 495 -12.56 12.36 17.27
C GLN A 495 -13.55 11.64 18.19
N ASN A 496 -13.50 10.32 18.28
CA ASN A 496 -14.43 9.57 19.10
C ASN A 496 -14.09 9.74 20.59
N ALA A 497 -14.95 10.40 21.34
CA ALA A 497 -14.74 10.68 22.76
C ALA A 497 -14.57 9.42 23.62
N TRP A 498 -15.20 8.32 23.25
CA TRP A 498 -15.06 7.04 23.95
C TRP A 498 -13.68 6.44 23.75
N LEU A 499 -13.18 6.47 22.52
CA LEU A 499 -11.86 5.93 22.19
C LEU A 499 -10.73 6.81 22.75
N ARG A 500 -10.93 8.11 22.85
CA ARG A 500 -9.97 9.02 23.51
C ARG A 500 -9.80 8.74 25.01
N GLN A 501 -10.74 8.06 25.66
CA GLN A 501 -10.55 7.61 27.05
C GLN A 501 -9.50 6.48 27.13
N ILE A 502 -9.29 5.74 26.04
CA ILE A 502 -8.26 4.70 25.96
C ILE A 502 -6.91 5.31 25.58
N HIS A 503 -6.91 6.19 24.57
CA HIS A 503 -5.73 6.84 24.02
C HIS A 503 -5.88 8.37 24.06
N GLY A 504 -5.72 8.96 25.23
CA GLY A 504 -5.88 10.40 25.43
C GLY A 504 -4.70 11.23 24.89
N TYR A 505 -3.50 10.68 24.94
CA TYR A 505 -2.25 11.27 24.49
C TYR A 505 -1.47 10.28 23.65
N ASN A 506 -0.64 10.82 22.74
CA ASN A 506 0.39 10.01 22.11
C ASN A 506 1.70 10.13 22.88
N THR A 507 2.45 9.06 22.97
CA THR A 507 3.77 9.00 23.62
C THR A 507 4.79 8.34 22.71
N LEU A 508 6.05 8.67 22.89
CA LEU A 508 7.17 8.02 22.22
C LEU A 508 7.72 6.94 23.14
N PHE A 509 7.49 5.69 22.77
CA PHE A 509 7.95 4.53 23.54
C PHE A 509 9.40 4.24 23.22
N MET A 510 10.19 3.95 24.26
CA MET A 510 11.60 3.66 24.16
C MET A 510 12.10 2.80 25.31
N HIS A 511 13.24 2.16 25.11
CA HIS A 511 13.90 1.43 26.19
C HIS A 511 14.44 2.41 27.25
N PRO A 512 14.43 2.07 28.57
CA PRO A 512 14.94 2.95 29.63
C PRO A 512 16.39 3.42 29.45
N SER A 513 17.23 2.64 28.76
CA SER A 513 18.61 3.04 28.46
C SER A 513 18.71 4.31 27.65
N VAL A 514 17.76 4.55 26.75
CA VAL A 514 17.72 5.79 25.95
C VAL A 514 17.55 7.02 26.84
N GLY A 515 16.71 6.91 27.88
CA GLY A 515 16.56 7.96 28.88
C GLY A 515 17.80 8.16 29.74
N SER A 516 18.43 7.07 30.16
CA SER A 516 19.67 7.11 30.92
C SER A 516 20.78 7.83 30.15
N ASP A 517 20.95 7.49 28.87
CA ASP A 517 21.96 8.10 28.00
C ASP A 517 21.62 9.56 27.65
N GLY A 518 20.34 9.89 27.51
CA GLY A 518 19.85 11.24 27.19
C GLY A 518 19.60 12.15 28.39
N GLY A 519 19.73 11.65 29.64
CA GLY A 519 19.53 12.42 30.86
C GLY A 519 18.08 12.84 31.13
N PHE A 520 17.10 12.00 30.78
CA PHE A 520 15.68 12.23 31.02
C PHE A 520 14.99 10.97 31.57
N ALA A 521 13.84 11.16 32.18
CA ALA A 521 13.05 10.11 32.85
C ALA A 521 11.76 9.77 32.08
N ASP A 522 11.11 8.69 32.51
CA ASP A 522 9.77 8.36 32.02
C ASP A 522 8.78 9.51 32.30
N GLY A 523 7.99 9.88 31.30
CA GLY A 523 7.07 11.00 31.38
C GLY A 523 7.69 12.39 31.13
N ASP A 524 9.01 12.49 30.94
CA ASP A 524 9.63 13.74 30.56
C ASP A 524 9.31 14.14 29.13
N TRP A 525 9.32 15.45 28.85
CA TRP A 525 9.28 15.97 27.50
C TRP A 525 10.63 15.78 26.80
N VAL A 526 10.57 15.31 25.58
CA VAL A 526 11.75 15.05 24.74
C VAL A 526 11.57 15.61 23.34
N TRP A 527 12.68 15.96 22.71
CA TRP A 527 12.76 16.19 21.28
C TRP A 527 13.09 14.88 20.57
N ALA A 528 12.29 14.50 19.58
CA ALA A 528 12.68 13.53 18.57
C ALA A 528 13.07 14.30 17.31
N GLU A 529 14.29 14.11 16.82
CA GLU A 529 14.87 14.88 15.72
C GLU A 529 15.43 13.95 14.64
N SER A 530 15.16 14.29 13.39
CA SER A 530 15.75 13.68 12.19
C SER A 530 16.46 14.76 11.36
N PRO A 531 17.18 14.40 10.29
CA PRO A 531 17.72 15.41 9.36
C PRO A 531 16.67 16.34 8.73
N THR A 532 15.39 15.94 8.75
CA THR A 532 14.27 16.69 8.14
C THR A 532 13.66 17.70 9.10
N GLY A 533 13.68 17.43 10.41
CA GLY A 533 13.09 18.31 11.40
C GLY A 533 13.03 17.69 12.79
N LYS A 534 12.28 18.31 13.68
CA LYS A 534 12.10 17.83 15.05
C LYS A 534 10.67 18.01 15.55
N ILE A 535 10.27 17.12 16.43
CA ILE A 535 8.98 17.17 17.13
C ILE A 535 9.21 17.01 18.63
N ARG A 536 8.34 17.60 19.43
CA ARG A 536 8.34 17.44 20.88
C ARG A 536 7.25 16.45 21.29
N CYS A 537 7.60 15.51 22.16
CA CYS A 537 6.71 14.45 22.61
C CYS A 537 7.02 14.02 24.04
N LEU A 538 6.08 13.28 24.65
CA LEU A 538 6.29 12.65 25.97
C LEU A 538 7.01 11.33 25.79
N ALA A 539 8.07 11.11 26.57
CA ALA A 539 8.74 9.82 26.66
C ALA A 539 7.89 8.81 27.45
N SER A 540 7.89 7.57 27.00
CA SER A 540 7.33 6.45 27.77
C SER A 540 8.31 5.27 27.74
N PHE A 541 8.74 4.82 28.90
CA PHE A 541 9.73 3.76 29.02
C PHE A 541 9.10 2.38 29.02
N SER A 542 9.72 1.45 28.32
CA SER A 542 9.30 0.05 28.28
C SER A 542 10.50 -0.87 28.02
N GLU A 543 10.70 -1.83 28.91
CA GLU A 543 11.70 -2.92 28.74
C GLU A 543 11.39 -3.83 27.53
N SER A 544 10.20 -3.76 26.97
CA SER A 544 9.81 -4.54 25.79
C SER A 544 10.20 -3.87 24.46
N VAL A 545 10.80 -2.67 24.52
CA VAL A 545 11.32 -1.98 23.34
C VAL A 545 12.80 -2.27 23.19
N GLU A 546 13.21 -2.63 21.97
CA GLU A 546 14.61 -2.83 21.64
C GLU A 546 15.40 -1.52 21.84
N PRO A 547 16.59 -1.50 22.49
CA PRO A 547 17.33 -0.28 22.83
C PRO A 547 17.67 0.65 21.65
N GLY A 548 17.83 0.12 20.45
CA GLY A 548 18.09 0.89 19.22
C GLY A 548 16.85 1.40 18.53
N THR A 549 15.65 1.25 19.12
CA THR A 549 14.38 1.57 18.47
C THR A 549 13.51 2.45 19.35
N VAL A 550 12.78 3.37 18.73
CA VAL A 550 11.65 4.09 19.33
C VAL A 550 10.40 3.88 18.50
N TRP A 551 9.24 3.89 19.14
CA TRP A 551 8.00 3.76 18.41
C TRP A 551 6.87 4.59 19.01
N THR A 552 5.86 4.87 18.21
CA THR A 552 4.67 5.58 18.68
C THR A 552 3.41 5.04 18.00
N TRP A 553 2.25 5.34 18.57
CA TRP A 553 0.99 5.10 17.90
C TRP A 553 0.83 6.04 16.71
N ASN A 554 0.40 5.52 15.57
CA ASN A 554 0.13 6.37 14.44
C ASN A 554 -1.22 7.10 14.62
N ALA A 555 -1.25 8.36 14.22
CA ALA A 555 -2.47 9.16 14.07
C ALA A 555 -3.30 9.41 15.35
N ILE A 556 -2.70 9.26 16.55
CA ILE A 556 -3.34 9.71 17.79
C ILE A 556 -3.18 11.22 17.93
N GLY A 557 -4.27 11.89 18.27
CA GLY A 557 -4.36 13.34 18.37
C GLY A 557 -4.80 14.00 17.08
N LYS A 558 -4.93 15.30 17.13
CA LYS A 558 -5.37 16.17 16.04
C LYS A 558 -4.48 17.39 15.96
N SER A 559 -4.42 17.96 14.78
CA SER A 559 -3.82 19.27 14.55
C SER A 559 -4.91 20.33 14.37
N SER A 560 -4.52 21.60 14.37
CA SER A 560 -5.41 22.71 14.04
C SER A 560 -6.08 22.50 12.67
N GLY A 561 -7.29 22.97 12.53
CA GLY A 561 -8.14 22.81 11.35
C GLY A 561 -9.07 21.59 11.40
N ALA A 562 -8.64 20.47 12.00
CA ALA A 562 -9.56 19.36 12.24
C ALA A 562 -10.68 19.77 13.18
N TRP A 563 -11.93 19.44 12.85
CA TRP A 563 -13.15 19.81 13.63
C TRP A 563 -13.32 21.29 13.92
N GLY A 564 -12.63 22.15 13.18
CA GLY A 564 -12.57 23.58 13.48
C GLY A 564 -11.71 23.95 14.69
N LEU A 565 -10.83 23.07 15.14
CA LEU A 565 -9.90 23.38 16.22
C LEU A 565 -8.97 24.51 15.86
N SER A 566 -8.82 25.48 16.77
CA SER A 566 -7.76 26.49 16.69
C SER A 566 -6.39 25.89 17.02
N GLU A 567 -5.32 26.64 16.71
CA GLU A 567 -3.95 26.25 17.03
C GLU A 567 -3.75 26.00 18.54
N ASN A 568 -4.43 26.76 19.38
CA ASN A 568 -4.30 26.68 20.83
C ASN A 568 -5.36 25.80 21.50
N ALA A 569 -6.16 25.05 20.72
CA ALA A 569 -7.13 24.15 21.30
C ALA A 569 -6.44 23.00 22.03
N PRO A 570 -6.82 22.66 23.28
CA PRO A 570 -6.18 21.58 24.03
C PRO A 570 -6.13 20.25 23.27
N GLU A 571 -7.16 19.95 22.48
CA GLU A 571 -7.21 18.71 21.70
C GLU A 571 -6.21 18.67 20.54
N SER A 572 -5.82 19.84 19.99
CA SER A 572 -4.79 19.91 18.93
C SER A 572 -3.38 19.69 19.46
N GLN A 573 -3.21 19.62 20.77
CA GLN A 573 -1.93 19.49 21.47
C GLN A 573 -1.64 18.07 21.98
N LYS A 574 -2.61 17.15 21.88
CA LYS A 574 -2.53 15.83 22.50
C LYS A 574 -1.87 14.75 21.66
N GLY A 575 -1.39 15.10 20.49
CA GLY A 575 -0.77 14.13 19.60
C GLY A 575 0.39 14.69 18.80
N PHE A 576 1.18 13.78 18.28
CA PHE A 576 2.25 14.08 17.35
C PHE A 576 2.38 12.94 16.34
N LEU A 577 3.04 13.19 15.23
CA LEU A 577 3.28 12.18 14.19
C LEU A 577 4.75 12.19 13.78
N LEU A 578 5.32 11.00 13.65
CA LEU A 578 6.65 10.83 13.04
C LEU A 578 6.69 11.20 11.56
N ASN A 579 5.53 11.27 10.89
CA ASN A 579 5.41 11.68 9.48
C ASN A 579 6.12 13.00 9.17
N HIS A 580 6.20 13.90 10.13
CA HIS A 580 6.90 15.17 9.99
C HIS A 580 8.40 15.04 9.87
N LEU A 581 8.95 13.94 10.38
CA LEU A 581 10.37 13.63 10.42
C LEU A 581 10.82 12.77 9.24
N ILE A 582 9.87 12.16 8.53
CA ILE A 582 10.17 11.24 7.43
C ILE A 582 10.49 12.04 6.18
N ARG A 583 11.64 11.79 5.60
CA ARG A 583 12.03 12.37 4.32
C ARG A 583 11.18 11.80 3.19
N GLU A 584 10.61 12.65 2.36
CA GLU A 584 9.81 12.21 1.21
C GLU A 584 10.66 11.91 -0.02
N GLU A 585 11.65 12.74 -0.27
CA GLU A 585 12.56 12.60 -1.41
C GLU A 585 13.99 12.41 -0.94
N LEU A 586 14.72 11.52 -1.59
CA LEU A 586 16.14 11.32 -1.36
C LEU A 586 16.92 12.56 -1.83
N PRO A 587 18.05 12.92 -1.17
CA PRO A 587 18.92 13.96 -1.67
C PRO A 587 19.38 13.64 -3.09
N SER A 588 19.22 14.58 -3.99
CA SER A 588 19.67 14.44 -5.38
C SER A 588 21.18 14.48 -5.47
N HIS A 589 21.78 13.60 -6.25
CA HIS A 589 23.19 13.66 -6.64
C HIS A 589 23.40 14.61 -7.82
N ASP A 590 22.38 14.75 -8.68
CA ASP A 590 22.39 15.61 -9.85
C ASP A 590 21.25 16.63 -9.81
N ALA A 591 21.51 17.84 -10.31
CA ALA A 591 20.52 18.92 -10.30
C ALA A 591 19.31 18.53 -11.20
N GLY A 592 18.19 18.22 -10.57
CA GLY A 592 16.93 17.89 -11.24
C GLY A 592 16.35 16.52 -10.94
N ASP A 593 17.11 15.61 -10.36
CA ASP A 593 16.59 14.29 -9.99
C ASP A 593 15.86 14.35 -8.64
N HIS A 594 14.59 14.02 -8.65
CA HIS A 594 13.72 13.99 -7.48
C HIS A 594 13.21 12.58 -7.26
N LEU A 595 14.07 11.71 -6.69
CA LEU A 595 13.71 10.34 -6.42
C LEU A 595 12.99 10.22 -5.07
N SER A 596 11.88 9.53 -5.06
CA SER A 596 11.13 9.24 -3.85
C SER A 596 11.93 8.38 -2.88
N ASN A 597 11.80 8.66 -1.58
CA ASN A 597 12.23 7.77 -0.50
C ASN A 597 11.27 6.57 -0.39
N SER A 598 11.47 5.62 -1.27
CA SER A 598 10.62 4.46 -1.46
C SER A 598 11.41 3.27 -2.03
N ASP A 599 10.82 2.11 -1.97
CA ASP A 599 11.39 0.91 -2.61
C ASP A 599 11.54 1.12 -4.12
N PRO A 600 12.75 0.96 -4.69
CA PRO A 600 13.02 1.23 -6.10
C PRO A 600 12.24 0.35 -7.07
N VAL A 601 11.79 -0.83 -6.63
CA VAL A 601 11.07 -1.79 -7.47
C VAL A 601 9.59 -1.50 -7.48
N THR A 602 9.00 -1.33 -6.29
CA THR A 602 7.54 -1.27 -6.09
C THR A 602 7.00 0.13 -5.79
N GLY A 603 7.87 1.11 -5.52
CA GLY A 603 7.42 2.43 -5.08
C GLY A 603 6.77 2.45 -3.70
N GLN A 604 6.86 1.38 -2.93
CA GLN A 604 6.35 1.38 -1.56
C GLN A 604 7.10 2.39 -0.71
N ALA A 605 6.37 3.33 -0.12
CA ALA A 605 6.93 4.37 0.72
C ALA A 605 7.75 3.81 1.89
N ALA A 606 8.94 4.34 2.10
CA ALA A 606 9.89 3.92 3.13
C ALA A 606 9.60 4.55 4.49
N TRP A 607 8.39 4.28 5.03
CA TRP A 607 7.93 4.85 6.29
C TRP A 607 8.83 4.56 7.49
N TYR A 608 9.58 3.46 7.45
CA TYR A 608 10.34 2.94 8.58
C TYR A 608 11.86 2.95 8.36
N ASP A 609 12.33 3.63 7.32
CA ASP A 609 13.76 3.94 7.18
C ASP A 609 14.19 5.09 8.09
N LEU A 610 13.21 5.75 8.72
CA LEU A 610 13.42 6.90 9.59
C LEU A 610 14.34 6.58 10.75
N ARG A 611 15.37 7.42 10.92
CA ARG A 611 16.23 7.43 12.09
C ARG A 611 16.16 8.76 12.81
N VAL A 612 16.22 8.68 14.13
CA VAL A 612 16.12 9.85 15.00
C VAL A 612 17.17 9.83 16.11
N LYS A 613 17.42 11.01 16.65
CA LYS A 613 18.02 11.19 17.98
C LYS A 613 16.96 11.69 18.94
N VAL A 614 17.07 11.33 20.20
CA VAL A 614 16.16 11.78 21.26
C VAL A 614 16.97 12.53 22.30
N SER A 615 16.47 13.69 22.70
CA SER A 615 17.12 14.54 23.71
C SER A 615 16.07 15.16 24.64
N LYS A 616 16.48 15.52 25.86
CA LYS A 616 15.58 16.18 26.80
C LYS A 616 15.04 17.49 26.23
N ALA A 617 13.76 17.75 26.44
CA ALA A 617 13.12 19.02 26.13
C ALA A 617 12.56 19.63 27.42
N ASP A 618 12.46 20.96 27.44
CA ASP A 618 11.70 21.65 28.46
C ASP A 618 10.19 21.33 28.32
N ALA A 619 9.51 21.23 29.45
CA ALA A 619 8.05 21.17 29.43
C ALA A 619 7.52 22.44 28.73
N PRO A 620 6.47 22.32 27.90
CA PRO A 620 5.88 23.50 27.32
C PRO A 620 5.31 24.41 28.42
N ASP A 621 5.57 25.70 28.29
CA ASP A 621 5.04 26.72 29.23
C ASP A 621 3.51 26.77 29.19
N ASP A 622 2.92 26.38 28.07
CA ASP A 622 1.50 26.15 27.88
C ASP A 622 1.31 24.85 27.08
N ILE A 623 0.27 24.09 27.40
CA ILE A 623 -0.12 22.90 26.63
C ILE A 623 -0.23 23.23 25.12
N GLY A 624 -0.45 24.51 24.78
CA GLY A 624 -0.42 25.06 23.44
C GLY A 624 0.90 24.94 22.65
N GLU A 625 2.04 24.78 23.29
CA GLU A 625 3.34 24.69 22.63
C GLU A 625 3.87 23.26 22.46
N SER A 626 3.10 22.27 22.91
CA SER A 626 3.50 20.85 22.85
C SER A 626 3.31 20.20 21.50
N SER A 627 2.62 20.85 20.58
CA SER A 627 2.51 20.38 19.21
C SER A 627 3.84 20.42 18.48
N PRO A 628 4.03 19.51 17.52
CA PRO A 628 5.17 19.63 16.61
C PRO A 628 5.32 21.09 16.18
N GLN A 629 6.52 21.62 16.27
CA GLN A 629 6.80 22.98 15.76
C GLN A 629 6.69 22.96 14.23
N PHE A 630 5.45 22.89 13.75
CA PHE A 630 5.19 23.37 12.42
C PHE A 630 5.34 24.89 12.45
N PRO A 631 5.86 25.48 11.40
CA PRO A 631 5.54 26.88 11.19
C PRO A 631 4.01 26.93 11.25
N ALA A 632 3.52 27.61 12.28
CA ALA A 632 2.10 27.77 12.47
C ALA A 632 1.51 28.24 11.14
N MET A 633 0.70 27.38 10.52
CA MET A 633 -0.09 27.82 9.40
C MET A 633 -1.10 28.79 10.00
N LYS A 634 -0.74 30.06 9.94
CA LYS A 634 -1.71 31.09 10.31
C LYS A 634 -2.90 30.91 9.38
N PRO A 635 -4.12 30.75 9.93
CA PRO A 635 -5.31 30.88 9.11
C PRO A 635 -5.12 32.11 8.25
N LEU A 636 -5.31 32.01 6.95
CA LEU A 636 -5.28 33.19 6.12
C LEU A 636 -6.22 34.22 6.73
N PRO A 637 -5.83 35.50 6.89
CA PRO A 637 -6.67 36.49 7.53
C PRO A 637 -8.08 36.49 6.93
N GLY A 638 -9.10 36.33 7.77
CA GLY A 638 -10.49 36.26 7.34
C GLY A 638 -11.04 34.87 7.02
N MET A 639 -10.24 33.81 7.15
CA MET A 639 -10.79 32.44 7.06
C MET A 639 -11.48 32.03 8.35
N ASN A 640 -12.78 31.93 8.25
CA ASN A 640 -13.55 31.04 9.10
C ASN A 640 -13.21 29.59 8.69
N VAL A 641 -13.14 28.66 9.62
CA VAL A 641 -12.82 27.23 9.38
C VAL A 641 -13.75 26.58 8.35
N PHE A 642 -14.88 27.15 8.12
CA PHE A 642 -15.87 26.70 7.14
C PHE A 642 -15.85 27.47 5.82
N THR A 643 -15.10 28.57 5.73
CA THR A 643 -14.90 29.22 4.45
C THR A 643 -13.64 28.63 3.84
N ALA A 644 -13.85 27.69 2.94
CA ALA A 644 -12.85 27.28 1.99
C ALA A 644 -12.10 28.53 1.49
N LYS A 645 -10.83 28.39 1.18
CA LYS A 645 -10.12 29.40 0.40
C LYS A 645 -11.02 29.82 -0.74
N VAL A 646 -11.60 31.02 -0.71
CA VAL A 646 -12.26 31.56 -1.88
C VAL A 646 -11.15 31.85 -2.87
N ARG A 647 -10.90 30.93 -3.76
CA ARG A 647 -9.95 31.14 -4.85
C ARG A 647 -10.60 32.05 -5.88
N LYS A 648 -9.78 32.88 -6.50
CA LYS A 648 -10.14 33.68 -7.68
C LYS A 648 -10.85 32.88 -8.78
N PHE A 649 -10.74 31.55 -8.78
CA PHE A 649 -11.39 30.68 -9.75
C PHE A 649 -12.91 30.83 -9.75
N PHE A 650 -13.53 31.08 -8.60
CA PHE A 650 -14.95 31.41 -8.53
C PHE A 650 -15.24 32.91 -8.50
N ALA A 651 -14.22 33.73 -8.31
CA ALA A 651 -14.34 35.18 -8.40
C ALA A 651 -14.05 35.70 -9.83
N GLY A 652 -13.79 34.80 -10.79
CA GLY A 652 -13.64 35.15 -12.19
C GLY A 652 -14.95 35.62 -12.77
N ASN A 653 -15.07 36.90 -13.06
CA ASN A 653 -16.13 37.53 -13.86
C ASN A 653 -17.51 37.71 -13.25
N GLY A 654 -17.64 37.86 -11.98
CA GLY A 654 -18.91 38.30 -11.40
C GLY A 654 -18.67 38.96 -10.05
N GLU A 655 -19.01 40.21 -9.96
CA GLU A 655 -19.11 40.89 -8.66
C GLU A 655 -19.85 39.97 -7.68
N ALA A 656 -19.16 39.60 -6.60
CA ALA A 656 -19.80 38.93 -5.50
C ALA A 656 -20.94 39.83 -4.98
N LYS A 657 -22.14 39.43 -5.25
CA LYS A 657 -23.32 39.91 -4.54
C LYS A 657 -23.57 39.04 -3.32
#